data_24b2e60d1e6aacc7add0633101d5d803
#
_entry.id   24b2e60d1e6aacc7add0633101d5d803
#
_cell.length_a   1.000
_cell.length_b   1.000
_cell.length_c   1.000
_cell.angle_alpha   90.00
_cell.angle_beta   90.00
_cell.angle_gamma   90.00
#
_symmetry.space_group_name_H-M   'P 1'
#
loop_
_entity.id
_entity.type
_entity.pdbx_description
1 polymer ?
#
loop_
_entity_poly.entity_id
_entity_poly.type
_entity_poly.pdbx_seq_one_letter_code
_entity_poly.pdbx_strand_id
1 'polypeptide(L)'
;MPFMNILDGDHFGLLAFTALQYTKAMNDATPISAKAVTGALSIGHTVCPHDCPSACALEVDITTDGRIGRVRGANSNTYTAGVICAKVARYSERIYHPDRLLTPKRRQGAKGAGDWQEIHWDDALDEIANAFVKAEAKHGAEAIWPYFYAGTMGQVQRDSIERLRHAKKYSGFFGSICTNMAWTGYVMGTGALRGPDPREMAKADVVVIWGTNAVATQVNVMTHAIRARKERGAKIVVVDIYDNPTMKQADMKLIVRPGTDAALACAVMHIAFRDSYADRAYMAKFADDPAGLEAHLASKTPQWAAEITGLSVEEIEAFARLVGTTQKSFFRLGYGFARQRNGAVAMHAALSIATVLGSWQYEGGGAFHNNGDIFRLNKAELMGTAYADPNVRQLDQSQIGRVLTGDAQALRYGGPVTALLIQNTNPVNVCPEQRLVKQGFARDDLFVAVHEQFMTETAEMADIVLPATMFLEHDDIYRAGGQNHILLGPKLVEPPDTVRTNLFVIEELAKRLGVSHMPGFGKTEREHIDLILNPGGWGDFDSLAEEKWIDAQPPFEVAHYLEGFGYADGKFRFSPDWENGPSPNKPPKNVPVMGPFAQLPKFPDQVDVIEVADAEHPFRLATSPARNFLNSTFAETKTSVQKEGRPELMICPADAARLNVADGDIVQIGNGRGQLRIHAKIVEGAKTGVLIAEGLWPNKAHLDGEGINVLTGGDAVAPYGGAAFHDNKVWLKTF
;
A
#
# COMPACT_ATOMS: atom_id res chain seq x y z
N MET A 1 43.06 -15.37 -54.75
CA MET A 1 41.81 -15.65 -55.52
C MET A 1 40.69 -15.94 -54.53
N PRO A 2 39.51 -15.40 -54.78
CA PRO A 2 38.62 -14.81 -53.77
C PRO A 2 37.35 -15.62 -53.55
N PHE A 3 36.63 -15.32 -52.46
CA PHE A 3 35.15 -15.35 -52.33
C PHE A 3 34.83 -14.58 -51.05
N MET A 4 34.44 -13.37 -51.16
CA MET A 4 33.18 -12.70 -51.50
C MET A 4 32.01 -12.99 -50.50
N ASN A 5 31.83 -11.97 -49.67
CA ASN A 5 30.59 -11.44 -49.06
C ASN A 5 29.27 -12.20 -49.24
N ILE A 6 28.53 -12.35 -48.13
CA ILE A 6 27.14 -11.82 -48.01
C ILE A 6 26.92 -11.44 -46.56
N LEU A 7 26.81 -10.12 -46.29
CA LEU A 7 26.19 -9.55 -45.12
C LEU A 7 24.72 -9.35 -45.46
N ASP A 8 23.81 -10.03 -44.77
CA ASP A 8 22.42 -9.61 -44.72
C ASP A 8 22.14 -8.96 -43.37
N GLY A 9 22.05 -7.68 -43.43
CA GLY A 9 21.59 -6.83 -42.33
C GLY A 9 20.08 -6.69 -42.33
N ASP A 10 19.39 -7.40 -41.46
CA ASP A 10 17.95 -7.16 -41.21
C ASP A 10 17.49 -7.42 -39.78
N HIS A 11 18.41 -7.60 -38.82
CA HIS A 11 18.04 -7.77 -37.40
C HIS A 11 18.26 -6.57 -36.49
N PHE A 12 18.78 -5.46 -37.00
CA PHE A 12 18.92 -4.20 -36.23
C PHE A 12 17.72 -3.26 -36.33
N GLY A 13 16.83 -3.46 -37.29
CA GLY A 13 15.65 -2.62 -37.53
C GLY A 13 14.49 -2.85 -36.54
N LEU A 14 14.31 -4.06 -36.03
CA LEU A 14 13.16 -4.40 -35.17
C LEU A 14 13.32 -3.90 -33.71
N LEU A 15 14.53 -3.81 -33.19
CA LEU A 15 14.77 -3.33 -31.82
C LEU A 15 14.74 -1.81 -31.72
N ALA A 16 15.07 -1.09 -32.80
CA ALA A 16 14.96 0.37 -32.86
C ALA A 16 13.48 0.82 -33.04
N PHE A 17 12.65 0.00 -33.72
CA PHE A 17 11.24 0.32 -33.93
C PHE A 17 10.40 0.17 -32.65
N THR A 18 10.69 -0.78 -31.80
CA THR A 18 10.01 -0.96 -30.50
C THR A 18 10.38 0.12 -29.49
N ALA A 19 11.61 0.60 -29.46
CA ALA A 19 12.02 1.71 -28.59
C ALA A 19 11.43 3.05 -29.03
N LEU A 20 11.27 3.30 -30.32
CA LEU A 20 10.61 4.50 -30.85
C LEU A 20 9.07 4.46 -30.65
N GLN A 21 8.46 3.28 -30.73
CA GLN A 21 7.02 3.17 -30.43
C GLN A 21 6.72 3.36 -28.95
N TYR A 22 7.62 2.97 -28.04
CA TYR A 22 7.43 3.17 -26.61
C TYR A 22 7.63 4.65 -26.20
N THR A 23 8.60 5.35 -26.79
CA THR A 23 8.75 6.81 -26.64
C THR A 23 7.61 7.57 -27.32
N LYS A 24 7.08 7.08 -28.42
CA LYS A 24 5.94 7.67 -29.10
C LYS A 24 4.63 7.44 -28.36
N ALA A 25 4.42 6.27 -27.75
CA ALA A 25 3.27 6.00 -26.89
C ALA A 25 3.28 6.76 -25.57
N MET A 26 4.43 7.21 -25.08
CA MET A 26 4.53 8.16 -23.96
C MET A 26 4.28 9.60 -24.37
N ASN A 27 4.49 9.95 -25.66
CA ASN A 27 4.28 11.29 -26.21
C ASN A 27 2.95 11.47 -26.94
N ASP A 28 2.27 10.39 -27.35
CA ASP A 28 0.94 10.42 -27.99
C ASP A 28 -0.23 10.45 -26.98
N ALA A 29 -0.06 11.08 -25.82
CA ALA A 29 -1.19 11.67 -25.14
C ALA A 29 -1.65 12.85 -26.01
N THR A 30 -2.69 12.63 -26.83
CA THR A 30 -3.34 13.71 -27.58
C THR A 30 -3.60 14.85 -26.59
N PRO A 31 -3.06 16.04 -26.79
CA PRO A 31 -3.39 17.14 -25.90
C PRO A 31 -4.88 17.40 -26.05
N ILE A 32 -5.63 17.29 -24.95
CA ILE A 32 -6.90 18.00 -24.83
C ILE A 32 -6.58 19.41 -25.28
N SER A 33 -7.27 19.92 -26.29
CA SER A 33 -7.05 21.26 -26.83
C SER A 33 -7.13 22.26 -25.68
N ALA A 34 -6.01 22.48 -25.04
CA ALA A 34 -5.81 23.57 -24.12
C ALA A 34 -5.82 24.81 -25.01
N LYS A 35 -6.86 25.65 -24.88
CA LYS A 35 -6.78 27.05 -25.28
C LYS A 35 -5.44 27.54 -24.75
N ALA A 36 -4.57 28.04 -25.63
CA ALA A 36 -3.26 28.56 -25.25
C ALA A 36 -3.44 29.52 -24.07
N VAL A 37 -2.94 29.13 -22.91
CA VAL A 37 -2.92 29.98 -21.72
C VAL A 37 -1.79 30.98 -21.96
N THR A 38 -2.15 32.19 -22.32
CA THR A 38 -1.23 33.33 -22.46
C THR A 38 -1.04 33.98 -21.10
N GLY A 39 -0.11 33.48 -20.28
CA GLY A 39 0.26 34.08 -19.00
C GLY A 39 1.58 33.49 -18.48
N ALA A 40 2.32 34.25 -17.69
CA ALA A 40 3.52 33.75 -17.06
C ALA A 40 3.20 32.59 -16.14
N LEU A 41 3.82 31.43 -16.38
CA LEU A 41 3.69 30.25 -15.53
C LEU A 41 4.72 30.35 -14.41
N SER A 42 4.30 30.20 -13.16
CA SER A 42 5.20 29.86 -12.05
C SER A 42 5.18 28.35 -11.82
N ILE A 43 6.22 27.82 -11.21
CA ILE A 43 6.34 26.41 -10.86
C ILE A 43 6.25 26.29 -9.35
N GLY A 44 5.21 25.62 -8.86
CA GLY A 44 5.10 25.21 -7.47
C GLY A 44 5.78 23.86 -7.25
N HIS A 45 6.46 23.70 -6.12
CA HIS A 45 7.00 22.41 -5.68
C HIS A 45 6.11 21.83 -4.59
N THR A 46 5.85 20.54 -4.68
CA THR A 46 5.01 19.82 -3.72
C THR A 46 5.31 18.31 -3.76
N VAL A 47 4.44 17.49 -3.19
CA VAL A 47 4.60 16.04 -3.09
C VAL A 47 3.28 15.32 -3.39
N CYS A 48 3.37 14.12 -3.95
CA CYS A 48 2.22 13.26 -4.16
C CYS A 48 1.62 12.81 -2.81
N PRO A 49 0.32 13.08 -2.55
CA PRO A 49 -0.29 12.86 -1.24
C PRO A 49 -0.71 11.42 -0.99
N HIS A 50 -0.69 10.58 -2.02
CA HIS A 50 -1.39 9.31 -2.02
C HIS A 50 -0.62 8.18 -1.31
N ASP A 51 -1.36 7.15 -0.88
CA ASP A 51 -0.86 5.91 -0.28
C ASP A 51 -0.03 5.11 -1.29
N CYS A 52 1.18 5.58 -1.48
CA CYS A 52 2.17 4.96 -2.36
C CYS A 52 3.55 5.11 -1.73
N PRO A 53 4.33 4.02 -1.61
CA PRO A 53 5.67 4.07 -1.02
C PRO A 53 6.63 5.04 -1.70
N SER A 54 6.35 5.48 -2.93
CA SER A 54 7.21 6.44 -3.65
C SER A 54 7.05 7.88 -3.18
N ALA A 55 5.86 8.34 -2.74
CA ALA A 55 5.58 9.75 -2.39
C ALA A 55 6.40 10.73 -3.25
N CYS A 56 6.16 10.74 -4.57
CA CYS A 56 7.00 11.44 -5.54
C CYS A 56 7.03 12.95 -5.28
N ALA A 57 8.21 13.56 -5.32
CA ALA A 57 8.37 15.01 -5.37
C ALA A 57 7.81 15.55 -6.70
N LEU A 58 6.98 16.58 -6.64
CA LEU A 58 6.25 17.12 -7.78
C LEU A 58 6.63 18.55 -8.11
N GLU A 59 6.56 18.87 -9.39
CA GLU A 59 6.50 20.21 -9.93
C GLU A 59 5.14 20.44 -10.57
N VAL A 60 4.49 21.55 -10.23
CA VAL A 60 3.15 21.91 -10.69
C VAL A 60 3.18 23.26 -11.35
N ASP A 61 2.70 23.36 -12.59
CA ASP A 61 2.54 24.64 -13.27
C ASP A 61 1.37 25.40 -12.64
N ILE A 62 1.61 26.63 -12.19
CA ILE A 62 0.58 27.54 -11.68
C ILE A 62 0.35 28.63 -12.73
N THR A 63 -0.90 28.72 -13.17
CA THR A 63 -1.33 29.72 -14.16
C THR A 63 -1.54 31.09 -13.51
N THR A 64 -1.59 32.15 -14.31
CA THR A 64 -1.77 33.54 -13.79
C THR A 64 -3.11 33.78 -13.09
N ASP A 65 -4.11 32.95 -13.36
CA ASP A 65 -5.40 32.95 -12.67
C ASP A 65 -5.43 32.04 -11.42
N GLY A 66 -4.24 31.59 -10.95
CA GLY A 66 -4.10 30.80 -9.73
C GLY A 66 -4.55 29.33 -9.84
N ARG A 67 -4.71 28.81 -11.06
CA ARG A 67 -5.09 27.41 -11.30
C ARG A 67 -3.87 26.53 -11.53
N ILE A 68 -4.00 25.23 -11.25
CA ILE A 68 -2.96 24.27 -11.61
C ILE A 68 -3.07 23.87 -13.08
N GLY A 69 -1.91 23.75 -13.72
CA GLY A 69 -1.74 23.20 -15.05
C GLY A 69 -1.19 21.76 -15.02
N ARG A 70 -0.04 21.57 -15.65
CA ARG A 70 0.63 20.27 -15.72
C ARG A 70 1.26 19.90 -14.39
N VAL A 71 1.10 18.64 -13.98
CA VAL A 71 1.82 18.02 -12.85
C VAL A 71 2.88 17.07 -13.41
N ARG A 72 4.12 17.21 -12.95
CA ARG A 72 5.26 16.38 -13.34
C ARG A 72 6.16 16.05 -12.14
N GLY A 73 7.03 15.05 -12.30
CA GLY A 73 8.03 14.73 -11.28
C GLY A 73 9.13 15.77 -11.21
N ALA A 74 9.61 16.09 -10.01
CA ALA A 74 10.73 16.96 -9.81
C ALA A 74 12.04 16.27 -10.25
N ASN A 75 12.71 16.86 -11.24
CA ASN A 75 13.98 16.32 -11.74
C ASN A 75 15.11 16.41 -10.73
N SER A 76 15.12 17.44 -9.89
CA SER A 76 16.13 17.68 -8.88
C SER A 76 16.04 16.76 -7.67
N ASN A 77 14.89 16.08 -7.45
CA ASN A 77 14.77 15.07 -6.40
C ASN A 77 15.41 13.76 -6.89
N THR A 78 16.43 13.29 -6.18
CA THR A 78 17.27 12.15 -6.60
C THR A 78 16.55 10.81 -6.62
N TYR A 79 15.47 10.65 -5.84
CA TYR A 79 14.64 9.44 -5.87
C TYR A 79 13.57 9.51 -6.97
N THR A 80 12.85 10.63 -7.07
CA THR A 80 11.80 10.84 -8.09
C THR A 80 12.39 10.93 -9.49
N ALA A 81 13.52 11.63 -9.65
CA ALA A 81 14.29 11.75 -10.89
C ALA A 81 13.41 12.10 -12.11
N GLY A 82 12.44 12.99 -11.92
CA GLY A 82 11.51 13.43 -12.96
C GLY A 82 10.38 12.47 -13.31
N VAL A 83 10.34 11.24 -12.74
CA VAL A 83 9.39 10.18 -13.13
C VAL A 83 8.25 10.05 -12.12
N ILE A 84 7.02 10.16 -12.60
CA ILE A 84 5.79 9.94 -11.82
C ILE A 84 4.83 9.00 -12.55
N CYS A 85 3.87 8.45 -11.82
CA CYS A 85 2.85 7.59 -12.40
C CYS A 85 1.77 8.41 -13.12
N ALA A 86 1.05 7.73 -14.02
CA ALA A 86 -0.02 8.34 -14.79
C ALA A 86 -1.21 8.85 -13.95
N LYS A 87 -1.37 8.36 -12.71
CA LYS A 87 -2.43 8.78 -11.80
C LYS A 87 -2.26 10.23 -11.38
N VAL A 88 -1.19 10.55 -10.68
CA VAL A 88 -0.94 11.91 -10.18
C VAL A 88 -0.66 12.91 -11.28
N ALA A 89 -0.10 12.48 -12.43
CA ALA A 89 0.10 13.35 -13.59
C ALA A 89 -1.20 13.97 -14.13
N ARG A 90 -2.37 13.38 -13.81
CA ARG A 90 -3.70 13.85 -14.21
C ARG A 90 -4.46 14.54 -13.09
N TYR A 91 -3.77 15.02 -12.05
CA TYR A 91 -4.44 15.55 -10.88
C TYR A 91 -5.31 16.79 -11.16
N SER A 92 -5.02 17.54 -12.25
CA SER A 92 -5.87 18.63 -12.72
C SER A 92 -7.28 18.17 -13.10
N GLU A 93 -7.47 16.94 -13.62
CA GLU A 93 -8.80 16.37 -13.85
C GLU A 93 -9.57 16.14 -12.54
N ARG A 94 -8.86 15.87 -11.46
CA ARG A 94 -9.45 15.59 -10.14
C ARG A 94 -9.81 16.87 -9.38
N ILE A 95 -8.87 17.82 -9.28
CA ILE A 95 -9.08 19.05 -8.49
C ILE A 95 -10.21 19.92 -9.06
N TYR A 96 -10.40 19.90 -10.39
CA TYR A 96 -11.46 20.64 -11.09
C TYR A 96 -12.59 19.75 -11.57
N HIS A 97 -12.77 18.57 -10.96
CA HIS A 97 -13.82 17.63 -11.34
C HIS A 97 -15.20 18.22 -11.01
N PRO A 98 -16.19 18.13 -11.93
CA PRO A 98 -17.51 18.71 -11.71
C PRO A 98 -18.29 18.08 -10.54
N ASP A 99 -18.00 16.80 -10.22
CA ASP A 99 -18.66 16.07 -9.12
C ASP A 99 -17.92 16.22 -7.79
N ARG A 100 -16.93 17.13 -7.70
CA ARG A 100 -16.26 17.43 -6.43
C ARG A 100 -17.26 17.99 -5.43
N LEU A 101 -17.24 17.49 -4.19
CA LEU A 101 -18.03 18.01 -3.10
C LEU A 101 -17.57 19.43 -2.74
N LEU A 102 -18.52 20.36 -2.71
CA LEU A 102 -18.24 21.77 -2.41
C LEU A 102 -19.04 22.29 -1.20
N THR A 103 -20.14 21.63 -0.82
CA THR A 103 -20.98 22.06 0.31
C THR A 103 -21.25 20.89 1.24
N PRO A 104 -21.36 21.15 2.58
CA PRO A 104 -21.80 20.12 3.50
C PRO A 104 -23.21 19.66 3.17
N LYS A 105 -23.45 18.36 3.34
CA LYS A 105 -24.71 17.72 3.00
C LYS A 105 -25.25 16.91 4.18
N ARG A 106 -26.56 17.05 4.42
CA ARG A 106 -27.33 16.22 5.36
C ARG A 106 -28.19 15.25 4.58
N ARG A 107 -28.16 13.99 4.96
CA ARG A 107 -29.03 12.97 4.38
C ARG A 107 -30.51 13.27 4.65
N GLN A 108 -31.33 13.07 3.63
CA GLN A 108 -32.77 12.98 3.73
C GLN A 108 -33.20 11.51 3.48
N GLY A 109 -34.21 11.02 4.15
CA GLY A 109 -34.67 9.64 3.93
C GLY A 109 -33.69 8.53 4.36
N ALA A 110 -33.76 7.37 3.72
CA ALA A 110 -32.96 6.18 4.05
C ALA A 110 -31.48 6.32 3.66
N LYS A 111 -30.58 5.63 4.37
CA LYS A 111 -29.16 5.56 4.02
C LYS A 111 -28.97 4.92 2.65
N GLY A 112 -28.13 5.53 1.81
CA GLY A 112 -27.88 5.08 0.43
C GLY A 112 -28.95 5.44 -0.59
N ALA A 113 -30.01 6.18 -0.20
CA ALA A 113 -31.07 6.60 -1.14
C ALA A 113 -30.62 7.74 -2.10
N GLY A 114 -29.52 8.42 -1.80
CA GLY A 114 -29.00 9.50 -2.63
C GLY A 114 -29.72 10.83 -2.49
N ASP A 115 -30.56 11.00 -1.49
CA ASP A 115 -31.34 12.22 -1.21
C ASP A 115 -30.60 13.09 -0.19
N TRP A 116 -30.17 14.28 -0.60
CA TRP A 116 -29.30 15.16 0.15
C TRP A 116 -29.80 16.59 0.21
N GLN A 117 -29.71 17.19 1.40
CA GLN A 117 -29.91 18.62 1.65
C GLN A 117 -28.56 19.29 1.89
N GLU A 118 -28.28 20.38 1.19
CA GLU A 118 -27.16 21.24 1.52
C GLU A 118 -27.43 22.00 2.81
N ILE A 119 -26.43 22.08 3.69
CA ILE A 119 -26.51 22.76 4.99
C ILE A 119 -25.27 23.61 5.23
N HIS A 120 -25.28 24.47 6.24
CA HIS A 120 -24.11 25.23 6.66
C HIS A 120 -23.14 24.38 7.47
N TRP A 121 -21.85 24.78 7.48
CA TRP A 121 -20.81 24.10 8.23
C TRP A 121 -21.11 24.00 9.74
N ASP A 122 -21.60 25.09 10.35
CA ASP A 122 -21.92 25.08 11.77
C ASP A 122 -23.05 24.10 12.09
N ASP A 123 -24.12 24.07 11.28
CA ASP A 123 -25.21 23.10 11.43
C ASP A 123 -24.70 21.66 11.33
N ALA A 124 -23.81 21.38 10.37
CA ALA A 124 -23.21 20.05 10.17
C ALA A 124 -22.37 19.64 11.37
N LEU A 125 -21.48 20.52 11.85
CA LEU A 125 -20.58 20.25 12.97
C LEU A 125 -21.33 20.13 14.29
N ASP A 126 -22.38 20.95 14.50
CA ASP A 126 -23.25 20.87 15.68
C ASP A 126 -24.00 19.53 15.70
N GLU A 127 -24.50 19.08 14.56
CA GLU A 127 -25.20 17.80 14.45
C GLU A 127 -24.27 16.61 14.74
N ILE A 128 -23.04 16.64 14.21
CA ILE A 128 -22.02 15.63 14.50
C ILE A 128 -21.67 15.61 15.99
N ALA A 129 -21.39 16.78 16.59
CA ALA A 129 -21.06 16.87 18.01
C ALA A 129 -22.20 16.38 18.89
N ASN A 130 -23.44 16.77 18.58
CA ASN A 130 -24.63 16.32 19.30
C ASN A 130 -24.85 14.81 19.19
N ALA A 131 -24.61 14.22 18.02
CA ALA A 131 -24.70 12.77 17.83
C ALA A 131 -23.64 12.03 18.68
N PHE A 132 -22.43 12.56 18.76
CA PHE A 132 -21.36 11.98 19.59
C PHE A 132 -21.70 12.08 21.08
N VAL A 133 -22.19 13.23 21.56
CA VAL A 133 -22.64 13.42 22.95
C VAL A 133 -23.76 12.43 23.29
N LYS A 134 -24.73 12.21 22.40
CA LYS A 134 -25.80 11.23 22.59
C LYS A 134 -25.29 9.79 22.64
N ALA A 135 -24.38 9.43 21.73
CA ALA A 135 -23.76 8.11 21.69
C ALA A 135 -22.94 7.84 22.98
N GLU A 136 -22.13 8.82 23.39
CA GLU A 136 -21.32 8.79 24.63
C GLU A 136 -22.20 8.64 25.88
N ALA A 137 -23.28 9.43 25.98
CA ALA A 137 -24.21 9.37 27.11
C ALA A 137 -24.93 8.02 27.22
N LYS A 138 -25.23 7.38 26.09
CA LYS A 138 -25.99 6.14 26.05
C LYS A 138 -25.11 4.88 26.18
N HIS A 139 -23.92 4.89 25.60
CA HIS A 139 -23.10 3.69 25.43
C HIS A 139 -21.64 3.86 25.90
N GLY A 140 -21.28 5.03 26.40
CA GLY A 140 -19.89 5.37 26.76
C GLY A 140 -19.07 5.88 25.57
N ALA A 141 -17.91 6.46 25.87
CA ALA A 141 -17.04 7.10 24.87
C ALA A 141 -16.58 6.13 23.75
N GLU A 142 -16.35 4.89 24.08
CA GLU A 142 -15.91 3.86 23.12
C GLU A 142 -16.98 3.47 22.10
N ALA A 143 -18.23 3.96 22.21
CA ALA A 143 -19.25 3.83 21.16
C ALA A 143 -18.98 4.72 19.94
N ILE A 144 -18.07 5.69 20.07
CA ILE A 144 -17.62 6.54 18.97
C ILE A 144 -16.29 5.97 18.43
N TRP A 145 -16.20 5.79 17.12
CA TRP A 145 -14.99 5.34 16.47
C TRP A 145 -14.56 6.29 15.36
N PRO A 146 -13.61 7.19 15.62
CA PRO A 146 -12.93 7.95 14.57
C PRO A 146 -12.15 6.98 13.69
N TYR A 147 -12.57 6.84 12.43
CA TYR A 147 -12.04 5.85 11.49
C TYR A 147 -11.36 6.57 10.33
N PHE A 148 -10.09 6.32 10.12
CA PHE A 148 -9.32 6.93 9.05
C PHE A 148 -8.28 5.97 8.49
N TYR A 149 -7.80 6.28 7.28
CA TYR A 149 -6.67 5.54 6.70
C TYR A 149 -5.83 6.47 5.82
N ALA A 150 -5.18 5.94 4.79
CA ALA A 150 -4.13 6.56 4.00
C ALA A 150 -4.63 7.25 2.71
N GLY A 151 -5.83 7.80 2.67
CA GLY A 151 -6.33 8.63 1.55
C GLY A 151 -5.48 9.87 1.31
N THR A 152 -4.88 10.41 2.39
CA THR A 152 -3.69 11.26 2.32
C THR A 152 -2.57 10.67 3.17
N MET A 153 -1.32 10.86 2.74
CA MET A 153 -0.12 10.51 3.51
C MET A 153 0.47 11.72 4.25
N GLY A 154 -0.14 12.89 4.12
CA GLY A 154 0.20 14.09 4.87
C GLY A 154 0.06 13.87 6.36
N GLN A 155 1.11 14.20 7.13
CA GLN A 155 1.17 13.86 8.55
C GLN A 155 0.15 14.66 9.36
N VAL A 156 -0.08 15.94 9.03
CA VAL A 156 -1.02 16.80 9.75
C VAL A 156 -2.46 16.41 9.44
N GLN A 157 -2.82 16.33 8.16
CA GLN A 157 -4.19 16.08 7.74
C GLN A 157 -4.64 14.64 8.01
N ARG A 158 -3.72 13.68 8.02
CA ARG A 158 -4.07 12.28 8.30
C ARG A 158 -4.20 12.00 9.78
N ASP A 159 -3.23 12.49 10.60
CA ASP A 159 -3.04 11.99 11.95
C ASP A 159 -3.69 12.89 13.03
N SER A 160 -4.17 14.10 12.68
CA SER A 160 -4.84 15.03 13.62
C SER A 160 -6.10 14.45 14.28
N ILE A 161 -6.80 13.55 13.62
CA ILE A 161 -8.00 12.87 14.13
C ILE A 161 -7.71 12.06 15.42
N GLU A 162 -6.47 11.54 15.56
CA GLU A 162 -6.03 10.82 16.75
C GLU A 162 -6.06 11.69 18.01
N ARG A 163 -5.79 13.00 17.88
CA ARG A 163 -5.86 13.94 18.99
C ARG A 163 -7.26 14.01 19.59
N LEU A 164 -8.29 14.15 18.76
CA LEU A 164 -9.68 14.14 19.21
C LEU A 164 -10.05 12.80 19.86
N ARG A 165 -9.61 11.68 19.26
CA ARG A 165 -9.81 10.34 19.78
C ARG A 165 -9.23 10.18 21.20
N HIS A 166 -7.97 10.59 21.40
CA HIS A 166 -7.31 10.51 22.70
C HIS A 166 -7.98 11.43 23.74
N ALA A 167 -8.27 12.68 23.35
CA ALA A 167 -8.90 13.64 24.25
C ALA A 167 -10.27 13.20 24.79
N LYS A 168 -11.03 12.49 23.94
CA LYS A 168 -12.39 12.01 24.26
C LYS A 168 -12.43 10.55 24.67
N LYS A 169 -11.30 9.82 24.65
CA LYS A 169 -11.22 8.38 24.92
C LYS A 169 -12.13 7.54 24.02
N TYR A 170 -12.26 7.94 22.77
CA TYR A 170 -13.00 7.18 21.76
C TYR A 170 -12.26 5.93 21.33
N SER A 171 -12.98 4.91 20.82
CA SER A 171 -12.38 3.69 20.30
C SER A 171 -11.26 4.00 19.31
N GLY A 172 -10.12 3.33 19.49
CA GLY A 172 -9.00 3.38 18.56
C GLY A 172 -8.99 2.19 17.61
N PHE A 173 -7.91 2.08 16.85
CA PHE A 173 -7.67 0.91 16.03
C PHE A 173 -6.23 0.44 16.13
N PHE A 174 -6.01 -0.82 15.81
CA PHE A 174 -4.69 -1.41 15.67
C PHE A 174 -4.62 -2.19 14.35
N GLY A 175 -3.41 -2.53 13.97
CA GLY A 175 -3.17 -3.18 12.70
C GLY A 175 -3.29 -2.21 11.52
N SER A 176 -3.13 -2.74 10.35
CA SER A 176 -3.17 -1.98 9.11
C SER A 176 -3.76 -2.85 8.02
N ILE A 177 -4.68 -2.29 7.25
CA ILE A 177 -5.24 -2.96 6.08
C ILE A 177 -4.15 -3.34 5.06
N CYS A 178 -3.04 -2.58 4.98
CA CYS A 178 -2.09 -2.70 3.87
C CYS A 178 -0.76 -3.36 4.22
N THR A 179 -0.13 -3.03 5.36
CA THR A 179 1.33 -3.20 5.52
C THR A 179 1.74 -4.20 6.58
N ASN A 180 0.85 -4.55 7.49
CA ASN A 180 1.18 -5.14 8.79
C ASN A 180 2.03 -6.41 8.70
N MET A 181 1.63 -7.36 7.87
CA MET A 181 2.33 -8.64 7.73
C MET A 181 3.74 -8.47 7.16
N ALA A 182 3.88 -7.66 6.11
CA ALA A 182 5.17 -7.42 5.49
C ALA A 182 6.13 -6.67 6.43
N TRP A 183 5.66 -5.64 7.14
CA TRP A 183 6.47 -4.94 8.13
C TRP A 183 6.90 -5.87 9.26
N THR A 184 5.98 -6.66 9.79
CA THR A 184 6.29 -7.63 10.85
C THR A 184 7.36 -8.61 10.40
N GLY A 185 7.21 -9.26 9.24
CA GLY A 185 8.20 -10.20 8.74
C GLY A 185 9.59 -9.58 8.53
N TYR A 186 9.63 -8.34 8.04
CA TYR A 186 10.88 -7.61 7.84
C TYR A 186 11.56 -7.26 9.18
N VAL A 187 10.80 -6.67 10.11
CA VAL A 187 11.35 -6.23 11.40
C VAL A 187 11.71 -7.41 12.29
N MET A 188 10.99 -8.54 12.19
CA MET A 188 11.34 -9.76 12.93
C MET A 188 12.72 -10.30 12.54
N GLY A 189 13.16 -10.13 11.31
CA GLY A 189 14.52 -10.45 10.89
C GLY A 189 15.54 -9.38 11.29
N THR A 190 15.27 -8.13 10.95
CA THR A 190 16.23 -7.01 11.04
C THR A 190 16.25 -6.29 12.39
N GLY A 191 15.18 -6.36 13.18
CA GLY A 191 15.01 -5.56 14.41
C GLY A 191 14.67 -4.08 14.19
N ALA A 192 14.60 -3.62 12.93
CA ALA A 192 14.30 -2.22 12.61
C ALA A 192 13.65 -2.10 11.21
N LEU A 193 12.80 -1.08 11.03
CA LEU A 193 12.15 -0.81 9.75
C LEU A 193 12.96 0.19 8.91
N ARG A 194 14.15 -0.22 8.52
CA ARG A 194 15.06 0.51 7.62
C ARG A 194 15.87 -0.46 6.77
N GLY A 195 16.51 0.04 5.72
CA GLY A 195 17.38 -0.76 4.85
C GLY A 195 18.28 0.12 3.98
N PRO A 196 18.96 -0.47 2.99
CA PRO A 196 19.77 0.25 2.01
C PRO A 196 19.02 1.40 1.38
N ASP A 197 19.74 2.42 0.94
CA ASP A 197 19.15 3.50 0.15
C ASP A 197 18.44 2.93 -1.10
N PRO A 198 17.15 3.18 -1.31
CA PRO A 198 16.44 2.65 -2.48
C PRO A 198 17.04 3.13 -3.81
N ARG A 199 17.81 4.23 -3.84
CA ARG A 199 18.55 4.70 -5.02
C ARG A 199 19.73 3.79 -5.37
N GLU A 200 20.23 3.00 -4.42
CA GLU A 200 21.32 2.03 -4.64
C GLU A 200 20.91 0.89 -5.57
N MET A 201 19.62 0.67 -5.84
CA MET A 201 19.22 -0.21 -6.94
C MET A 201 19.97 0.11 -8.25
N ALA A 202 20.29 1.40 -8.49
CA ALA A 202 21.07 1.81 -9.67
C ALA A 202 22.53 1.35 -9.65
N LYS A 203 23.05 0.91 -8.49
CA LYS A 203 24.42 0.41 -8.29
C LYS A 203 24.49 -1.12 -8.21
N ALA A 204 23.34 -1.80 -8.28
CA ALA A 204 23.24 -3.24 -8.25
C ALA A 204 23.72 -3.89 -9.57
N ASP A 205 24.16 -5.14 -9.51
CA ASP A 205 24.41 -5.99 -10.67
C ASP A 205 23.24 -6.97 -10.92
N VAL A 206 22.45 -7.24 -9.86
CA VAL A 206 21.13 -7.91 -9.95
C VAL A 206 20.12 -7.13 -9.11
N VAL A 207 18.97 -6.79 -9.69
CA VAL A 207 17.82 -6.21 -8.97
C VAL A 207 16.69 -7.22 -8.96
N VAL A 208 16.34 -7.73 -7.79
CA VAL A 208 15.21 -8.63 -7.57
C VAL A 208 14.01 -7.82 -7.11
N ILE A 209 12.98 -7.68 -7.94
CA ILE A 209 11.71 -7.03 -7.61
C ILE A 209 10.71 -8.12 -7.24
N TRP A 210 10.37 -8.24 -5.95
CA TRP A 210 9.58 -9.34 -5.44
C TRP A 210 8.28 -8.82 -4.78
N GLY A 211 7.13 -9.28 -5.30
CA GLY A 211 5.81 -8.89 -4.80
C GLY A 211 5.48 -7.40 -4.99
N THR A 212 5.91 -6.82 -6.11
CA THR A 212 5.65 -5.42 -6.46
C THR A 212 5.40 -5.26 -7.96
N ASN A 213 4.19 -4.92 -8.36
CA ASN A 213 3.92 -4.44 -9.72
C ASN A 213 4.37 -2.97 -9.85
N ALA A 214 5.68 -2.76 -9.96
CA ALA A 214 6.30 -1.44 -9.90
C ALA A 214 5.85 -0.49 -11.03
N VAL A 215 5.62 -1.02 -12.25
CA VAL A 215 5.12 -0.22 -13.39
C VAL A 215 3.73 0.34 -13.13
N ALA A 216 2.88 -0.39 -12.42
CA ALA A 216 1.53 0.07 -12.10
C ALA A 216 1.47 0.91 -10.81
N THR A 217 2.40 0.72 -9.86
CA THR A 217 2.32 1.30 -8.51
C THR A 217 3.53 2.18 -8.17
N GLN A 218 4.72 1.63 -8.01
CA GLN A 218 5.93 2.29 -7.52
C GLN A 218 6.92 2.55 -8.67
N VAL A 219 6.56 3.44 -9.60
CA VAL A 219 7.31 3.63 -10.86
C VAL A 219 8.80 3.94 -10.67
N ASN A 220 9.17 4.58 -9.55
CA ASN A 220 10.57 4.93 -9.25
C ASN A 220 11.45 3.70 -8.98
N VAL A 221 10.88 2.58 -8.52
CA VAL A 221 11.60 1.28 -8.45
C VAL A 221 12.10 0.90 -9.85
N MET A 222 11.25 1.02 -10.87
CA MET A 222 11.66 0.75 -12.24
C MET A 222 12.66 1.77 -12.77
N THR A 223 12.55 3.04 -12.37
CA THR A 223 13.52 4.08 -12.76
C THR A 223 14.93 3.67 -12.36
N HIS A 224 15.13 3.28 -11.10
CA HIS A 224 16.45 2.89 -10.59
C HIS A 224 16.90 1.52 -11.10
N ALA A 225 16.01 0.53 -11.22
CA ALA A 225 16.33 -0.77 -11.79
C ALA A 225 16.76 -0.69 -13.28
N ILE A 226 16.04 0.09 -14.09
CA ILE A 226 16.39 0.32 -15.50
C ILE A 226 17.70 1.11 -15.61
N ARG A 227 17.96 2.02 -14.67
CA ARG A 227 19.25 2.74 -14.62
C ARG A 227 20.40 1.76 -14.36
N ALA A 228 20.27 0.82 -13.41
CA ALA A 228 21.26 -0.23 -13.19
C ALA A 228 21.53 -1.05 -14.48
N ARG A 229 20.47 -1.45 -15.18
CA ARG A 229 20.61 -2.16 -16.45
C ARG A 229 21.36 -1.35 -17.50
N LYS A 230 21.03 -0.06 -17.67
CA LYS A 230 21.67 0.82 -18.67
C LYS A 230 23.12 1.12 -18.35
N GLU A 231 23.44 1.39 -17.09
CA GLU A 231 24.78 1.85 -16.67
C GLU A 231 25.75 0.70 -16.36
N ARG A 232 25.22 -0.45 -15.95
CA ARG A 232 26.02 -1.57 -15.42
C ARG A 232 25.75 -2.92 -16.11
N GLY A 233 24.75 -3.01 -16.97
CA GLY A 233 24.31 -4.29 -17.54
C GLY A 233 23.58 -5.20 -16.52
N ALA A 234 23.07 -4.63 -15.43
CA ALA A 234 22.41 -5.36 -14.36
C ALA A 234 21.24 -6.19 -14.88
N LYS A 235 21.03 -7.38 -14.28
CA LYS A 235 19.86 -8.21 -14.54
C LYS A 235 18.70 -7.81 -13.64
N ILE A 236 17.49 -7.76 -14.21
CA ILE A 236 16.25 -7.54 -13.46
C ILE A 236 15.50 -8.86 -13.36
N VAL A 237 15.30 -9.34 -12.13
CA VAL A 237 14.46 -10.48 -11.81
C VAL A 237 13.16 -9.98 -11.24
N VAL A 238 12.02 -10.51 -11.68
CA VAL A 238 10.72 -10.21 -11.09
C VAL A 238 10.05 -11.49 -10.62
N VAL A 239 9.69 -11.51 -9.33
CA VAL A 239 8.91 -12.59 -8.70
C VAL A 239 7.52 -12.04 -8.35
N ASP A 240 6.48 -12.60 -8.95
CA ASP A 240 5.10 -12.20 -8.71
C ASP A 240 4.14 -13.34 -9.07
N ILE A 241 2.84 -13.16 -8.89
CA ILE A 241 1.81 -14.20 -9.05
C ILE A 241 1.20 -14.27 -10.46
N TYR A 242 1.51 -13.33 -11.35
CA TYR A 242 1.08 -13.32 -12.76
C TYR A 242 2.00 -12.43 -13.61
N ASP A 243 1.94 -12.56 -14.96
CA ASP A 243 2.75 -11.75 -15.90
C ASP A 243 2.24 -10.31 -15.99
N ASN A 244 2.46 -9.54 -14.93
CA ASN A 244 2.07 -8.13 -14.82
C ASN A 244 3.01 -7.22 -15.66
N PRO A 245 2.69 -5.92 -15.81
CA PRO A 245 3.51 -4.99 -16.58
C PRO A 245 4.97 -4.87 -16.14
N THR A 246 5.29 -5.15 -14.88
CA THR A 246 6.68 -5.14 -14.38
C THR A 246 7.47 -6.34 -14.92
N MET A 247 6.86 -7.50 -15.01
CA MET A 247 7.48 -8.69 -15.59
C MET A 247 7.88 -8.52 -17.04
N LYS A 248 7.18 -7.65 -17.80
CA LYS A 248 7.57 -7.31 -19.18
C LYS A 248 8.93 -6.62 -19.28
N GLN A 249 9.44 -6.12 -18.16
CA GLN A 249 10.77 -5.49 -18.04
C GLN A 249 11.83 -6.44 -17.48
N ALA A 250 11.48 -7.66 -17.09
CA ALA A 250 12.39 -8.61 -16.45
C ALA A 250 13.27 -9.33 -17.47
N ASP A 251 14.52 -9.60 -17.08
CA ASP A 251 15.41 -10.57 -17.75
C ASP A 251 15.08 -12.02 -17.31
N MET A 252 14.56 -12.17 -16.07
CA MET A 252 14.09 -13.44 -15.52
C MET A 252 12.73 -13.22 -14.85
N LYS A 253 11.72 -14.00 -15.23
CA LYS A 253 10.37 -13.97 -14.71
C LYS A 253 10.13 -15.22 -13.86
N LEU A 254 9.68 -15.05 -12.63
CA LEU A 254 9.32 -16.15 -11.74
C LEU A 254 7.86 -15.96 -11.31
N ILE A 255 6.94 -16.67 -11.97
CA ILE A 255 5.52 -16.62 -11.66
C ILE A 255 5.22 -17.74 -10.67
N VAL A 256 5.00 -17.38 -9.40
CA VAL A 256 4.70 -18.32 -8.31
C VAL A 256 3.20 -18.44 -8.07
N ARG A 257 2.75 -19.55 -7.50
CA ARG A 257 1.39 -19.64 -6.95
C ARG A 257 1.23 -18.66 -5.77
N PRO A 258 0.08 -17.98 -5.61
CA PRO A 258 -0.13 -17.06 -4.48
C PRO A 258 0.13 -17.72 -3.12
N GLY A 259 0.93 -17.07 -2.27
CA GLY A 259 1.26 -17.56 -0.92
C GLY A 259 2.35 -18.61 -0.85
N THR A 260 3.18 -18.76 -1.88
CA THR A 260 4.26 -19.76 -1.92
C THR A 260 5.67 -19.15 -1.96
N ASP A 261 5.78 -17.87 -1.70
CA ASP A 261 7.03 -17.11 -1.73
C ASP A 261 8.09 -17.67 -0.77
N ALA A 262 7.66 -18.13 0.40
CA ALA A 262 8.56 -18.71 1.40
C ALA A 262 9.22 -20.02 0.89
N ALA A 263 8.48 -20.84 0.15
CA ALA A 263 9.02 -22.08 -0.42
C ALA A 263 10.14 -21.77 -1.43
N LEU A 264 9.95 -20.77 -2.30
CA LEU A 264 11.00 -20.31 -3.21
C LEU A 264 12.23 -19.81 -2.43
N ALA A 265 12.01 -18.97 -1.41
CA ALA A 265 13.10 -18.43 -0.61
C ALA A 265 13.89 -19.50 0.13
N CYS A 266 13.22 -20.50 0.72
CA CYS A 266 13.86 -21.63 1.39
C CYS A 266 14.72 -22.46 0.43
N ALA A 267 14.22 -22.74 -0.79
CA ALA A 267 14.99 -23.48 -1.79
C ALA A 267 16.21 -22.70 -2.28
N VAL A 268 16.09 -21.38 -2.47
CA VAL A 268 17.22 -20.51 -2.82
C VAL A 268 18.31 -20.57 -1.73
N MET A 269 17.92 -20.49 -0.46
CA MET A 269 18.86 -20.61 0.66
C MET A 269 19.46 -22.03 0.78
N HIS A 270 18.65 -23.08 0.56
CA HIS A 270 19.15 -24.46 0.49
C HIS A 270 20.25 -24.59 -0.57
N ILE A 271 20.02 -24.10 -1.78
CA ILE A 271 21.02 -24.11 -2.86
C ILE A 271 22.26 -23.29 -2.47
N ALA A 272 22.06 -22.12 -1.80
CA ALA A 272 23.18 -21.30 -1.35
C ALA A 272 24.11 -22.06 -0.39
N PHE A 273 23.57 -22.86 0.53
CA PHE A 273 24.38 -23.73 1.39
C PHE A 273 24.99 -24.89 0.63
N ARG A 274 24.22 -25.56 -0.21
CA ARG A 274 24.67 -26.74 -1.00
C ARG A 274 25.83 -26.39 -1.94
N ASP A 275 25.72 -25.28 -2.67
CA ASP A 275 26.66 -24.88 -3.73
C ASP A 275 27.71 -23.86 -3.23
N SER A 276 27.80 -23.67 -1.91
CA SER A 276 28.79 -22.78 -1.28
C SER A 276 28.67 -21.29 -1.66
N TYR A 277 27.46 -20.79 -1.96
CA TYR A 277 27.20 -19.38 -2.17
C TYR A 277 26.94 -18.64 -0.84
N ALA A 278 26.64 -19.38 0.22
CA ALA A 278 26.37 -18.82 1.55
C ALA A 278 27.63 -18.18 2.16
N ASP A 279 27.54 -16.92 2.58
CA ASP A 279 28.63 -16.23 3.28
C ASP A 279 28.65 -16.62 4.76
N ARG A 280 29.36 -17.70 5.07
CA ARG A 280 29.45 -18.26 6.42
C ARG A 280 30.13 -17.31 7.39
N ALA A 281 31.09 -16.50 6.94
CA ALA A 281 31.80 -15.54 7.78
C ALA A 281 30.89 -14.38 8.19
N TYR A 282 30.12 -13.87 7.24
CA TYR A 282 29.12 -12.84 7.49
C TYR A 282 28.05 -13.34 8.47
N MET A 283 27.45 -14.51 8.20
CA MET A 283 26.43 -15.08 9.08
C MET A 283 26.94 -15.35 10.52
N ALA A 284 28.16 -15.85 10.66
CA ALA A 284 28.75 -16.10 11.97
C ALA A 284 28.86 -14.82 12.81
N LYS A 285 29.11 -13.69 12.16
CA LYS A 285 29.19 -12.37 12.81
C LYS A 285 27.81 -11.77 13.09
N PHE A 286 26.89 -11.83 12.12
CA PHE A 286 25.69 -11.01 12.09
C PHE A 286 24.37 -11.78 12.20
N ALA A 287 24.36 -13.10 12.36
CA ALA A 287 23.12 -13.87 12.51
C ALA A 287 23.08 -14.67 13.82
N ASP A 288 21.88 -15.04 14.25
CA ASP A 288 21.65 -15.75 15.52
C ASP A 288 22.00 -17.25 15.46
N ASP A 289 21.45 -17.99 14.51
CA ASP A 289 21.60 -19.46 14.41
C ASP A 289 21.78 -19.95 12.95
N PRO A 290 22.92 -19.66 12.30
CA PRO A 290 23.16 -20.11 10.91
C PRO A 290 23.18 -21.63 10.75
N ALA A 291 23.71 -22.36 11.75
CA ALA A 291 23.79 -23.82 11.71
C ALA A 291 22.42 -24.49 11.84
N GLY A 292 21.55 -23.95 12.72
CA GLY A 292 20.17 -24.40 12.84
C GLY A 292 19.38 -24.15 11.57
N LEU A 293 19.57 -22.99 10.93
CA LEU A 293 18.95 -22.67 9.65
C LEU A 293 19.38 -23.66 8.55
N GLU A 294 20.70 -23.91 8.38
CA GLU A 294 21.22 -24.83 7.39
C GLU A 294 20.67 -26.25 7.57
N ALA A 295 20.63 -26.74 8.81
CA ALA A 295 20.06 -28.05 9.13
C ALA A 295 18.57 -28.11 8.82
N HIS A 296 17.80 -27.05 9.13
CA HIS A 296 16.38 -26.95 8.82
C HIS A 296 16.12 -26.97 7.31
N LEU A 297 16.91 -26.24 6.55
CA LEU A 297 16.77 -26.12 5.10
C LEU A 297 17.23 -27.36 4.32
N ALA A 298 17.88 -28.35 4.93
CA ALA A 298 18.38 -29.54 4.24
C ALA A 298 17.29 -30.29 3.46
N SER A 299 16.05 -30.29 3.93
CA SER A 299 14.89 -30.89 3.26
C SER A 299 14.15 -29.98 2.28
N LYS A 300 14.48 -28.69 2.20
CA LYS A 300 13.80 -27.71 1.37
C LYS A 300 14.41 -27.62 -0.03
N THR A 301 14.41 -28.75 -0.71
CA THR A 301 15.08 -28.93 -2.01
C THR A 301 14.39 -28.14 -3.13
N PRO A 302 15.06 -27.89 -4.28
CA PRO A 302 14.40 -27.30 -5.45
C PRO A 302 13.16 -28.07 -5.91
N GLN A 303 13.19 -29.43 -5.80
CA GLN A 303 12.03 -30.28 -6.14
C GLN A 303 10.84 -29.99 -5.21
N TRP A 304 11.09 -29.96 -3.89
CA TRP A 304 10.07 -29.60 -2.91
C TRP A 304 9.43 -28.22 -3.20
N ALA A 305 10.26 -27.23 -3.54
CA ALA A 305 9.76 -25.89 -3.86
C ALA A 305 9.02 -25.84 -5.20
N ALA A 306 9.46 -26.60 -6.21
CA ALA A 306 8.80 -26.69 -7.51
C ALA A 306 7.35 -27.20 -7.40
N GLU A 307 7.13 -28.23 -6.58
CA GLU A 307 5.78 -28.76 -6.31
C GLU A 307 4.85 -27.72 -5.68
N ILE A 308 5.37 -26.88 -4.79
CA ILE A 308 4.60 -25.87 -4.06
C ILE A 308 4.37 -24.62 -4.93
N THR A 309 5.45 -24.09 -5.52
CA THR A 309 5.42 -22.80 -6.23
C THR A 309 4.86 -22.90 -7.65
N GLY A 310 4.94 -24.08 -8.25
CA GLY A 310 4.64 -24.29 -9.67
C GLY A 310 5.71 -23.72 -10.62
N LEU A 311 6.90 -23.39 -10.11
CA LEU A 311 8.09 -23.14 -10.92
C LEU A 311 8.74 -24.48 -11.29
N SER A 312 9.57 -24.48 -12.33
CA SER A 312 10.42 -25.63 -12.62
C SER A 312 11.65 -25.64 -11.70
N VAL A 313 12.25 -26.79 -11.53
CA VAL A 313 13.52 -26.94 -10.78
C VAL A 313 14.60 -26.08 -11.41
N GLU A 314 14.65 -26.02 -12.73
CA GLU A 314 15.64 -25.25 -13.52
C GLU A 314 15.49 -23.74 -13.28
N GLU A 315 14.26 -23.24 -13.19
CA GLU A 315 13.99 -21.82 -12.85
C GLU A 315 14.50 -21.49 -11.45
N ILE A 316 14.24 -22.35 -10.47
CA ILE A 316 14.69 -22.17 -9.08
C ILE A 316 16.24 -22.21 -9.00
N GLU A 317 16.86 -23.19 -9.64
CA GLU A 317 18.31 -23.34 -9.69
C GLU A 317 18.99 -22.15 -10.40
N ALA A 318 18.41 -21.68 -11.52
CA ALA A 318 18.94 -20.53 -12.26
C ALA A 318 18.85 -19.23 -11.42
N PHE A 319 17.74 -19.03 -10.71
CA PHE A 319 17.59 -17.88 -9.84
C PHE A 319 18.56 -17.92 -8.66
N ALA A 320 18.65 -19.04 -7.97
CA ALA A 320 19.56 -19.22 -6.85
C ALA A 320 21.04 -19.01 -7.27
N ARG A 321 21.43 -19.54 -8.42
CA ARG A 321 22.77 -19.35 -8.99
C ARG A 321 23.02 -17.88 -9.31
N LEU A 322 22.07 -17.19 -9.96
CA LEU A 322 22.21 -15.79 -10.34
C LEU A 322 22.48 -14.92 -9.11
N VAL A 323 21.65 -15.03 -8.07
CA VAL A 323 21.81 -14.21 -6.85
C VAL A 323 22.99 -14.70 -5.99
N GLY A 324 23.26 -16.00 -5.97
CA GLY A 324 24.33 -16.60 -5.18
C GLY A 324 25.75 -16.29 -5.70
N THR A 325 25.89 -16.06 -7.01
CA THR A 325 27.17 -15.69 -7.63
C THR A 325 27.36 -14.18 -7.78
N THR A 326 26.36 -13.35 -7.38
CA THR A 326 26.39 -11.90 -7.54
C THR A 326 26.35 -11.20 -6.19
N GLN A 327 27.45 -10.57 -5.79
CA GLN A 327 27.57 -9.87 -4.51
C GLN A 327 26.60 -8.69 -4.38
N LYS A 328 26.45 -7.89 -5.46
CA LYS A 328 25.58 -6.73 -5.51
C LYS A 328 24.17 -7.11 -5.96
N SER A 329 23.52 -8.00 -5.20
CA SER A 329 22.14 -8.40 -5.39
C SER A 329 21.24 -7.57 -4.48
N PHE A 330 20.43 -6.67 -5.07
CA PHE A 330 19.50 -5.81 -4.36
C PHE A 330 18.10 -6.42 -4.39
N PHE A 331 17.57 -6.81 -3.23
CA PHE A 331 16.23 -7.36 -3.10
C PHE A 331 15.23 -6.26 -2.75
N ARG A 332 14.43 -5.82 -3.72
CA ARG A 332 13.29 -4.91 -3.48
C ARG A 332 12.05 -5.72 -3.13
N LEU A 333 11.81 -5.89 -1.84
CA LEU A 333 10.68 -6.65 -1.30
C LEU A 333 9.44 -5.77 -1.20
N GLY A 334 8.37 -6.17 -1.87
CA GLY A 334 7.16 -5.37 -2.04
C GLY A 334 6.05 -5.63 -1.03
N TYR A 335 4.92 -4.94 -1.22
CA TYR A 335 3.73 -5.09 -0.39
C TYR A 335 2.84 -6.28 -0.81
N GLY A 336 3.20 -7.01 -1.86
CA GLY A 336 2.58 -8.29 -2.22
C GLY A 336 2.63 -9.30 -1.09
N PHE A 337 3.71 -9.30 -0.30
CA PHE A 337 3.82 -10.11 0.92
C PHE A 337 2.71 -9.82 1.95
N ALA A 338 2.21 -8.60 2.03
CA ALA A 338 1.12 -8.26 2.94
C ALA A 338 -0.28 -8.67 2.43
N ARG A 339 -0.35 -9.36 1.27
CA ARG A 339 -1.63 -9.77 0.66
C ARG A 339 -2.01 -11.21 0.93
N GLN A 340 -1.13 -11.98 1.56
CA GLN A 340 -1.32 -13.37 1.94
C GLN A 340 -1.35 -13.50 3.46
N ARG A 341 -2.11 -14.46 4.00
CA ARG A 341 -2.19 -14.69 5.44
C ARG A 341 -0.91 -15.27 6.04
N ASN A 342 -0.04 -15.87 5.22
CA ASN A 342 1.30 -16.29 5.58
C ASN A 342 2.38 -15.24 5.26
N GLY A 343 1.99 -14.00 4.97
CA GLY A 343 2.86 -12.96 4.42
C GLY A 343 4.02 -12.54 5.32
N ALA A 344 3.84 -12.56 6.64
CA ALA A 344 4.94 -12.25 7.58
C ALA A 344 6.06 -13.30 7.49
N VAL A 345 5.69 -14.57 7.43
CA VAL A 345 6.64 -15.68 7.28
C VAL A 345 7.34 -15.62 5.91
N ALA A 346 6.58 -15.35 4.86
CA ALA A 346 7.10 -15.24 3.50
C ALA A 346 8.06 -14.05 3.33
N MET A 347 7.74 -12.89 3.90
CA MET A 347 8.64 -11.72 3.93
C MET A 347 9.92 -12.04 4.68
N HIS A 348 9.84 -12.66 5.85
CA HIS A 348 11.00 -13.05 6.64
C HIS A 348 11.89 -14.05 5.88
N ALA A 349 11.31 -15.04 5.20
CA ALA A 349 12.05 -15.99 4.41
C ALA A 349 12.78 -15.33 3.21
N ALA A 350 12.10 -14.46 2.46
CA ALA A 350 12.71 -13.75 1.34
C ALA A 350 13.83 -12.81 1.77
N LEU A 351 13.64 -12.10 2.89
CA LEU A 351 14.64 -11.23 3.52
C LEU A 351 15.89 -12.00 3.95
N SER A 352 15.72 -13.21 4.48
CA SER A 352 16.80 -14.05 4.96
C SER A 352 17.82 -14.40 3.88
N ILE A 353 17.43 -14.43 2.59
CA ILE A 353 18.34 -14.67 1.46
C ILE A 353 19.50 -13.67 1.46
N ALA A 354 19.21 -12.38 1.65
CA ALA A 354 20.23 -11.33 1.67
C ALA A 354 21.27 -11.53 2.78
N THR A 355 20.84 -12.09 3.92
CA THR A 355 21.72 -12.38 5.06
C THR A 355 22.54 -13.66 4.83
N VAL A 356 21.93 -14.70 4.25
CA VAL A 356 22.65 -15.93 3.88
C VAL A 356 23.74 -15.65 2.85
N LEU A 357 23.46 -14.77 1.87
CA LEU A 357 24.41 -14.40 0.82
C LEU A 357 25.41 -13.31 1.25
N GLY A 358 25.23 -12.68 2.42
CA GLY A 358 26.07 -11.57 2.88
C GLY A 358 26.00 -10.33 2.00
N SER A 359 24.93 -10.17 1.21
CA SER A 359 24.80 -9.07 0.23
C SER A 359 24.65 -7.67 0.87
N TRP A 360 24.37 -7.59 2.16
CA TRP A 360 24.36 -6.34 2.93
C TRP A 360 25.72 -5.62 2.99
N GLN A 361 26.82 -6.32 2.74
CA GLN A 361 28.17 -5.76 2.80
C GLN A 361 28.48 -4.83 1.62
N TYR A 362 27.63 -4.80 0.59
CA TYR A 362 27.96 -4.15 -0.68
C TYR A 362 26.96 -3.06 -1.02
N GLU A 363 27.46 -1.88 -1.39
CA GLU A 363 26.63 -0.84 -1.98
C GLU A 363 25.98 -1.36 -3.29
N GLY A 364 24.65 -1.28 -3.35
CA GLY A 364 23.84 -1.93 -4.39
C GLY A 364 23.47 -3.38 -4.08
N GLY A 365 23.72 -3.85 -2.85
CA GLY A 365 23.27 -5.14 -2.32
C GLY A 365 22.30 -5.00 -1.16
N GLY A 366 21.94 -6.13 -0.53
CA GLY A 366 21.02 -6.16 0.62
C GLY A 366 19.55 -6.24 0.24
N ALA A 367 18.68 -6.06 1.22
CA ALA A 367 17.24 -6.13 1.02
C ALA A 367 16.53 -4.87 1.52
N PHE A 368 15.62 -4.35 0.73
CA PHE A 368 14.88 -3.14 1.06
C PHE A 368 13.37 -3.38 0.96
N HIS A 369 12.65 -3.02 2.01
CA HIS A 369 11.19 -3.01 2.04
C HIS A 369 10.65 -1.62 2.37
N ASN A 370 11.04 -1.05 3.51
CA ASN A 370 10.50 0.19 4.04
C ASN A 370 11.53 0.92 4.92
N ASN A 371 11.52 2.25 4.88
CA ASN A 371 12.39 3.15 5.64
C ASN A 371 11.66 3.89 6.78
N GLY A 372 10.63 3.30 7.39
CA GLY A 372 9.81 3.98 8.40
C GLY A 372 10.58 4.59 9.56
N ASP A 373 11.69 3.97 9.98
CA ASP A 373 12.44 4.36 11.18
C ASP A 373 13.48 5.47 10.96
N ILE A 374 13.79 5.85 9.70
CA ILE A 374 14.85 6.85 9.47
C ILE A 374 14.39 8.29 9.71
N PHE A 375 13.09 8.57 9.61
CA PHE A 375 12.57 9.93 9.53
C PHE A 375 12.53 10.67 10.87
N ARG A 376 12.44 9.99 12.01
CA ARG A 376 12.44 10.56 13.37
C ARG A 376 11.47 11.75 13.56
N LEU A 377 10.30 11.70 12.93
CA LEU A 377 9.26 12.72 13.07
C LEU A 377 8.52 12.57 14.40
N ASN A 378 8.41 13.64 15.17
CA ASN A 378 7.70 13.65 16.45
C ASN A 378 6.24 14.12 16.26
N LYS A 379 5.30 13.21 16.29
CA LYS A 379 3.87 13.49 16.17
C LYS A 379 3.11 13.50 17.51
N ALA A 380 3.82 13.46 18.62
CA ALA A 380 3.20 13.29 19.94
C ALA A 380 2.15 14.37 20.25
N GLU A 381 2.44 15.64 19.96
CA GLU A 381 1.51 16.73 20.20
C GLU A 381 0.38 16.77 19.16
N LEU A 382 0.69 16.54 17.87
CA LEU A 382 -0.32 16.42 16.81
C LEU A 382 -1.38 15.36 17.14
N MET A 383 -0.94 14.20 17.61
CA MET A 383 -1.79 13.06 17.92
C MET A 383 -2.34 13.08 19.35
N GLY A 384 -1.85 13.98 20.22
CA GLY A 384 -2.26 14.05 21.63
C GLY A 384 -1.90 12.82 22.44
N THR A 385 -0.74 12.21 22.18
CA THR A 385 -0.34 10.96 22.84
C THR A 385 -0.10 11.11 24.35
N ALA A 386 0.16 12.33 24.81
CA ALA A 386 0.38 12.61 26.25
C ALA A 386 -0.85 12.32 27.13
N TYR A 387 -2.05 12.33 26.56
CA TYR A 387 -3.29 12.01 27.26
C TYR A 387 -4.02 10.77 26.70
N ALA A 388 -3.31 9.96 25.93
CA ALA A 388 -3.83 8.68 25.47
C ALA A 388 -4.01 7.72 26.66
N ASP A 389 -5.19 7.10 26.74
CA ASP A 389 -5.49 6.09 27.74
C ASP A 389 -5.25 4.70 27.17
N PRO A 390 -4.29 3.92 27.72
CA PRO A 390 -3.96 2.58 27.20
C PRO A 390 -5.09 1.56 27.40
N ASN A 391 -6.09 1.86 28.22
CA ASN A 391 -7.24 0.98 28.44
C ASN A 391 -8.37 1.17 27.44
N VAL A 392 -8.31 2.21 26.63
CA VAL A 392 -9.31 2.44 25.56
C VAL A 392 -9.21 1.31 24.53
N ARG A 393 -10.36 0.78 24.17
CA ARG A 393 -10.51 -0.30 23.21
C ARG A 393 -9.87 0.03 21.85
N GLN A 394 -9.10 -0.94 21.33
CA GLN A 394 -8.52 -0.88 20.00
C GLN A 394 -9.21 -1.92 19.10
N LEU A 395 -9.78 -1.49 17.99
CA LEU A 395 -10.53 -2.30 17.04
C LEU A 395 -9.69 -2.61 15.79
N ASP A 396 -9.95 -3.73 15.13
CA ASP A 396 -9.29 -4.07 13.86
C ASP A 396 -10.00 -3.34 12.70
N GLN A 397 -9.30 -2.46 12.01
CA GLN A 397 -9.85 -1.72 10.86
C GLN A 397 -10.36 -2.64 9.75
N SER A 398 -9.71 -3.78 9.51
CA SER A 398 -10.10 -4.74 8.48
C SER A 398 -11.41 -5.47 8.82
N GLN A 399 -11.83 -5.42 10.09
CA GLN A 399 -13.05 -6.05 10.58
C GLN A 399 -14.22 -5.08 10.79
N ILE A 400 -14.18 -3.88 10.19
CA ILE A 400 -15.23 -2.88 10.37
C ILE A 400 -16.65 -3.45 10.12
N GLY A 401 -16.83 -4.33 9.14
CA GLY A 401 -18.12 -4.99 8.90
C GLY A 401 -18.60 -5.80 10.10
N ARG A 402 -17.72 -6.62 10.66
CA ARG A 402 -18.01 -7.42 11.87
C ARG A 402 -18.26 -6.54 13.10
N VAL A 403 -17.45 -5.49 13.28
CA VAL A 403 -17.63 -4.51 14.37
C VAL A 403 -19.01 -3.86 14.30
N LEU A 404 -19.39 -3.37 13.13
CA LEU A 404 -20.67 -2.66 12.96
C LEU A 404 -21.89 -3.58 12.98
N THR A 405 -21.74 -4.87 12.67
CA THR A 405 -22.83 -5.86 12.77
C THR A 405 -22.91 -6.56 14.14
N GLY A 406 -22.07 -6.16 15.10
CA GLY A 406 -22.19 -6.60 16.49
C GLY A 406 -21.48 -7.89 16.83
N ASP A 407 -20.48 -8.31 16.04
CA ASP A 407 -19.65 -9.47 16.40
C ASP A 407 -18.88 -9.20 17.70
N ALA A 408 -19.09 -10.02 18.71
CA ALA A 408 -18.56 -9.81 20.05
C ALA A 408 -17.02 -9.84 20.08
N GLN A 409 -16.39 -10.69 19.28
CA GLN A 409 -14.94 -10.82 19.22
C GLN A 409 -14.33 -9.58 18.51
N ALA A 410 -14.91 -9.14 17.40
CA ALA A 410 -14.48 -7.94 16.69
C ALA A 410 -14.68 -6.69 17.54
N LEU A 411 -15.75 -6.61 18.34
CA LEU A 411 -16.01 -5.57 19.35
C LEU A 411 -15.11 -5.68 20.60
N ARG A 412 -14.23 -6.66 20.67
CA ARG A 412 -13.40 -6.90 21.87
C ARG A 412 -14.25 -7.09 23.14
N TYR A 413 -15.44 -7.70 22.99
CA TYR A 413 -16.43 -7.91 24.04
C TYR A 413 -16.92 -6.61 24.70
N GLY A 414 -16.69 -5.46 24.07
CA GLY A 414 -17.18 -4.16 24.51
C GLY A 414 -18.55 -3.83 23.95
N GLY A 415 -19.04 -2.60 24.26
CA GLY A 415 -20.31 -2.09 23.76
C GLY A 415 -20.33 -1.83 22.25
N PRO A 416 -21.51 -1.57 21.67
CA PRO A 416 -21.65 -1.33 20.23
C PRO A 416 -20.96 -0.04 19.81
N VAL A 417 -20.47 0.01 18.55
CA VAL A 417 -20.14 1.25 17.86
C VAL A 417 -21.42 1.82 17.28
N THR A 418 -21.75 3.08 17.66
CA THR A 418 -22.97 3.77 17.23
C THR A 418 -22.72 5.15 16.62
N ALA A 419 -21.46 5.59 16.55
CA ALA A 419 -21.07 6.78 15.82
C ALA A 419 -19.69 6.65 15.17
N LEU A 420 -19.55 7.15 13.94
CA LEU A 420 -18.31 7.19 13.16
C LEU A 420 -18.01 8.61 12.70
N LEU A 421 -16.75 9.00 12.76
CA LEU A 421 -16.17 10.08 11.94
C LEU A 421 -15.17 9.45 10.98
N ILE A 422 -15.42 9.56 9.68
CA ILE A 422 -14.59 8.93 8.66
C ILE A 422 -13.82 10.01 7.89
N GLN A 423 -12.49 9.87 7.85
CA GLN A 423 -11.59 10.71 7.07
C GLN A 423 -10.61 9.86 6.27
N ASN A 424 -10.23 10.30 5.08
CA ASN A 424 -9.14 9.69 4.28
C ASN A 424 -9.34 8.20 3.92
N THR A 425 -10.58 7.72 3.83
CA THR A 425 -10.84 6.31 3.48
C THR A 425 -12.27 6.07 3.02
N ASN A 426 -12.48 5.00 2.24
CA ASN A 426 -13.77 4.58 1.70
C ASN A 426 -14.08 3.11 2.08
N PRO A 427 -14.34 2.82 3.39
CA PRO A 427 -14.47 1.44 3.89
C PRO A 427 -15.57 0.62 3.22
N VAL A 428 -16.68 1.22 2.77
CA VAL A 428 -17.76 0.50 2.07
C VAL A 428 -17.31 -0.12 0.75
N ASN A 429 -16.26 0.44 0.13
CA ASN A 429 -15.66 -0.14 -1.08
C ASN A 429 -14.39 -0.97 -0.77
N VAL A 430 -13.49 -0.45 0.08
CA VAL A 430 -12.13 -0.99 0.21
C VAL A 430 -11.98 -2.10 1.25
N CYS A 431 -12.88 -2.20 2.24
CA CYS A 431 -12.75 -3.18 3.31
C CYS A 431 -13.24 -4.58 2.88
N PRO A 432 -12.65 -5.65 3.45
CA PRO A 432 -13.10 -7.01 3.19
C PRO A 432 -14.50 -7.26 3.78
N GLU A 433 -15.13 -8.39 3.38
CA GLU A 433 -16.50 -8.73 3.80
C GLU A 433 -17.52 -7.61 3.50
N GLN A 434 -17.44 -7.05 2.29
CA GLN A 434 -18.15 -5.84 1.91
C GLN A 434 -19.66 -5.88 2.20
N ARG A 435 -20.30 -7.06 2.15
CA ARG A 435 -21.72 -7.20 2.51
C ARG A 435 -21.99 -6.90 3.98
N LEU A 436 -21.12 -7.36 4.90
CA LEU A 436 -21.21 -7.02 6.32
C LEU A 436 -20.93 -5.52 6.54
N VAL A 437 -19.98 -4.95 5.79
CA VAL A 437 -19.71 -3.50 5.86
C VAL A 437 -20.96 -2.72 5.46
N LYS A 438 -21.57 -3.02 4.31
CA LYS A 438 -22.82 -2.37 3.87
C LYS A 438 -23.96 -2.56 4.88
N GLN A 439 -24.12 -3.77 5.41
CA GLN A 439 -25.13 -4.07 6.45
C GLN A 439 -24.91 -3.21 7.70
N GLY A 440 -23.66 -3.10 8.15
CA GLY A 440 -23.31 -2.30 9.32
C GLY A 440 -23.60 -0.81 9.11
N PHE A 441 -23.21 -0.27 7.95
CA PHE A 441 -23.47 1.13 7.59
C PHE A 441 -24.96 1.44 7.39
N ALA A 442 -25.77 0.47 7.00
CA ALA A 442 -27.22 0.64 6.81
C ALA A 442 -28.03 0.70 8.12
N ARG A 443 -27.40 0.49 9.28
CA ARG A 443 -28.09 0.52 10.59
C ARG A 443 -28.66 1.91 10.87
N ASP A 444 -29.90 1.97 11.34
CA ASP A 444 -30.59 3.22 11.74
C ASP A 444 -30.03 3.83 13.04
N ASP A 445 -29.47 2.99 13.92
CA ASP A 445 -28.88 3.41 15.20
C ASP A 445 -27.39 3.79 15.09
N LEU A 446 -26.80 3.75 13.88
CA LEU A 446 -25.43 4.18 13.60
C LEU A 446 -25.43 5.57 12.96
N PHE A 447 -24.86 6.55 13.64
CA PHE A 447 -24.59 7.86 13.04
C PHE A 447 -23.23 7.85 12.31
N VAL A 448 -23.19 8.34 11.08
CA VAL A 448 -21.98 8.38 10.26
C VAL A 448 -21.75 9.79 9.69
N ALA A 449 -20.61 10.40 10.05
CA ALA A 449 -20.09 11.60 9.41
C ALA A 449 -18.89 11.24 8.53
N VAL A 450 -18.88 11.71 7.28
CA VAL A 450 -17.81 11.46 6.31
C VAL A 450 -17.24 12.77 5.80
N HIS A 451 -15.93 12.97 5.91
CA HIS A 451 -15.24 14.12 5.36
C HIS A 451 -14.45 13.66 4.11
N GLU A 452 -14.92 14.04 2.93
CA GLU A 452 -14.49 13.45 1.65
C GLU A 452 -14.48 14.50 0.51
N GLN A 453 -13.78 14.18 -0.57
CA GLN A 453 -13.65 15.01 -1.77
C GLN A 453 -14.73 14.72 -2.81
N PHE A 454 -15.27 13.51 -2.80
CA PHE A 454 -16.29 13.02 -3.73
C PHE A 454 -17.36 12.20 -3.01
N MET A 455 -18.51 12.01 -3.66
CA MET A 455 -19.56 11.13 -3.14
C MET A 455 -19.15 9.66 -3.40
N THR A 456 -18.34 9.13 -2.47
CA THR A 456 -17.91 7.71 -2.46
C THR A 456 -19.00 6.82 -1.90
N GLU A 457 -18.87 5.49 -2.05
CA GLU A 457 -19.83 4.51 -1.49
C GLU A 457 -20.01 4.69 0.03
N THR A 458 -18.95 5.09 0.72
CA THR A 458 -19.03 5.40 2.17
C THR A 458 -19.79 6.70 2.42
N ALA A 459 -19.54 7.73 1.62
CA ALA A 459 -20.24 9.00 1.72
C ALA A 459 -21.74 8.84 1.40
N GLU A 460 -22.11 7.99 0.43
CA GLU A 460 -23.51 7.67 0.11
C GLU A 460 -24.27 7.06 1.30
N MET A 461 -23.59 6.39 2.22
CA MET A 461 -24.16 5.77 3.42
C MET A 461 -24.12 6.67 4.66
N ALA A 462 -23.59 7.88 4.56
CA ALA A 462 -23.44 8.81 5.67
C ALA A 462 -24.75 9.54 6.05
N ASP A 463 -24.79 10.06 7.26
CA ASP A 463 -25.81 11.01 7.74
C ASP A 463 -25.41 12.46 7.42
N ILE A 464 -24.11 12.76 7.57
CA ILE A 464 -23.49 14.04 7.21
C ILE A 464 -22.28 13.79 6.31
N VAL A 465 -22.20 14.54 5.20
CA VAL A 465 -21.02 14.58 4.32
C VAL A 465 -20.42 15.98 4.35
N LEU A 466 -19.13 16.07 4.65
CA LEU A 466 -18.36 17.31 4.71
C LEU A 466 -17.39 17.40 3.53
N PRO A 467 -17.29 18.54 2.82
CA PRO A 467 -16.40 18.70 1.67
C PRO A 467 -14.96 18.98 2.11
N ALA A 468 -14.02 18.14 1.66
CA ALA A 468 -12.61 18.19 2.02
C ALA A 468 -11.75 18.96 1.00
N THR A 469 -10.69 19.61 1.50
CA THR A 469 -9.61 20.13 0.66
C THR A 469 -8.83 19.02 -0.05
N MET A 470 -8.16 19.37 -1.15
CA MET A 470 -7.17 18.54 -1.81
C MET A 470 -5.75 19.00 -1.45
N PHE A 471 -4.74 18.15 -1.64
CA PHE A 471 -3.38 18.37 -1.14
C PHE A 471 -2.67 19.63 -1.64
N LEU A 472 -3.11 20.22 -2.74
CA LEU A 472 -2.58 21.48 -3.27
C LEU A 472 -3.19 22.72 -2.59
N GLU A 473 -4.19 22.53 -1.73
CA GLU A 473 -5.02 23.57 -1.12
C GLU A 473 -4.73 23.77 0.37
N HIS A 474 -3.76 23.06 0.95
CA HIS A 474 -3.35 23.18 2.34
C HIS A 474 -1.86 22.87 2.52
N ASP A 475 -1.29 23.29 3.64
CA ASP A 475 0.07 22.94 4.01
C ASP A 475 0.09 21.57 4.71
N ASP A 476 1.06 20.70 4.35
CA ASP A 476 1.32 19.45 5.03
C ASP A 476 2.75 18.97 4.83
N ILE A 477 3.18 17.97 5.59
CA ILE A 477 4.49 17.34 5.48
C ILE A 477 4.32 15.85 5.19
N TYR A 478 5.18 15.32 4.34
CA TYR A 478 5.07 13.97 3.84
C TYR A 478 6.34 13.17 4.04
N ARG A 479 6.18 11.88 4.29
CA ARG A 479 7.20 10.86 4.17
C ARG A 479 6.59 9.58 3.61
N ALA A 480 7.40 8.72 3.01
CA ALA A 480 6.91 7.40 2.58
C ALA A 480 8.00 6.33 2.79
N GLY A 481 7.55 5.11 3.02
CA GLY A 481 8.45 4.02 3.36
C GLY A 481 9.31 3.49 2.22
N GLY A 482 9.00 3.83 0.97
CA GLY A 482 9.76 3.35 -0.20
C GLY A 482 10.83 4.32 -0.70
N GLN A 483 11.03 5.44 0.00
CA GLN A 483 12.01 6.48 -0.33
C GLN A 483 12.59 7.08 0.97
N ASN A 484 13.50 8.03 0.89
CA ASN A 484 14.31 8.51 2.00
C ASN A 484 14.19 10.02 2.29
N HIS A 485 13.26 10.73 1.63
CA HIS A 485 13.09 12.16 1.85
C HIS A 485 11.93 12.49 2.77
N ILE A 486 12.09 13.54 3.58
CA ILE A 486 11.01 14.31 4.19
C ILE A 486 10.67 15.42 3.18
N LEU A 487 9.40 15.52 2.78
CA LEU A 487 8.97 16.42 1.71
C LEU A 487 7.91 17.39 2.21
N LEU A 488 8.02 18.67 1.85
CA LEU A 488 6.98 19.67 2.10
C LEU A 488 5.94 19.65 0.99
N GLY A 489 4.68 19.64 1.37
CA GLY A 489 3.52 19.89 0.52
C GLY A 489 2.89 21.23 0.89
N PRO A 490 3.41 22.37 0.38
CA PRO A 490 2.84 23.68 0.68
C PRO A 490 1.52 23.88 -0.06
N LYS A 491 0.67 24.74 0.46
CA LYS A 491 -0.51 25.24 -0.24
C LYS A 491 -0.07 25.99 -1.51
N LEU A 492 -0.46 25.51 -2.68
CA LEU A 492 -0.13 26.11 -3.98
C LEU A 492 -1.28 26.88 -4.60
N VAL A 493 -2.51 26.54 -4.27
CA VAL A 493 -3.72 27.18 -4.79
C VAL A 493 -4.72 27.40 -3.64
N GLU A 494 -5.55 28.44 -3.78
CA GLU A 494 -6.62 28.65 -2.80
C GLU A 494 -7.73 27.61 -2.96
N PRO A 495 -8.19 27.02 -1.84
CA PRO A 495 -9.36 26.12 -1.87
C PRO A 495 -10.62 26.92 -2.22
N PRO A 496 -11.66 26.27 -2.75
CA PRO A 496 -13.01 26.84 -2.73
C PRO A 496 -13.40 27.26 -1.31
N ASP A 497 -14.05 28.41 -1.15
CA ASP A 497 -14.39 29.01 0.17
C ASP A 497 -15.21 28.08 1.08
N THR A 498 -15.85 27.09 0.52
CA THR A 498 -16.78 26.18 1.20
C THR A 498 -16.17 24.84 1.61
N VAL A 499 -14.94 24.53 1.20
CA VAL A 499 -14.26 23.27 1.61
C VAL A 499 -13.33 23.55 2.81
N ARG A 500 -13.04 22.51 3.60
CA ARG A 500 -12.19 22.65 4.81
C ARG A 500 -11.17 21.50 4.89
N THR A 501 -10.10 21.76 5.64
CA THR A 501 -9.06 20.76 5.93
C THR A 501 -9.51 19.74 6.98
N ASN A 502 -8.84 18.59 7.04
CA ASN A 502 -9.12 17.61 8.10
C ASN A 502 -8.83 18.19 9.48
N LEU A 503 -7.72 18.93 9.61
CA LEU A 503 -7.37 19.62 10.86
C LEU A 503 -8.49 20.57 11.32
N PHE A 504 -9.05 21.37 10.42
CA PHE A 504 -10.17 22.27 10.74
C PHE A 504 -11.36 21.52 11.37
N VAL A 505 -11.76 20.38 10.78
CA VAL A 505 -12.88 19.59 11.31
C VAL A 505 -12.60 19.09 12.72
N ILE A 506 -11.36 18.64 12.99
CA ILE A 506 -10.96 18.17 14.31
C ILE A 506 -10.93 19.32 15.33
N GLU A 507 -10.44 20.49 14.97
CA GLU A 507 -10.42 21.68 15.83
C GLU A 507 -11.85 22.15 16.19
N GLU A 508 -12.74 22.20 15.21
CA GLU A 508 -14.12 22.65 15.41
C GLU A 508 -14.95 21.64 16.22
N LEU A 509 -14.75 20.33 16.03
CA LEU A 509 -15.35 19.31 16.88
C LEU A 509 -14.80 19.35 18.31
N ALA A 510 -13.50 19.61 18.48
CA ALA A 510 -12.91 19.74 19.81
C ALA A 510 -13.50 20.89 20.62
N LYS A 511 -13.81 22.04 19.97
CA LYS A 511 -14.49 23.18 20.60
C LYS A 511 -15.88 22.77 21.08
N ARG A 512 -16.68 22.14 20.21
CA ARG A 512 -18.07 21.72 20.50
C ARG A 512 -18.14 20.60 21.56
N LEU A 513 -17.12 19.74 21.62
CA LEU A 513 -17.01 18.63 22.56
C LEU A 513 -16.26 19.00 23.86
N GLY A 514 -15.87 20.30 24.02
CA GLY A 514 -15.31 20.85 25.26
C GLY A 514 -13.86 20.45 25.55
N VAL A 515 -13.07 20.01 24.56
CA VAL A 515 -11.68 19.54 24.73
C VAL A 515 -10.63 20.42 24.04
N SER A 516 -11.04 21.53 23.42
CA SER A 516 -10.12 22.44 22.70
C SER A 516 -9.07 23.13 23.60
N HIS A 517 -9.23 23.06 24.92
CA HIS A 517 -8.26 23.58 25.89
C HIS A 517 -7.06 22.63 26.13
N MET A 518 -7.13 21.40 25.63
CA MET A 518 -6.06 20.42 25.82
C MET A 518 -4.85 20.71 24.90
N PRO A 519 -3.63 20.30 25.26
CA PRO A 519 -2.44 20.55 24.45
C PRO A 519 -2.57 20.06 23.00
N GLY A 520 -2.02 20.81 22.07
CA GLY A 520 -2.02 20.50 20.63
C GLY A 520 -3.22 21.07 19.86
N PHE A 521 -4.35 21.39 20.50
CA PHE A 521 -5.43 22.10 19.85
C PHE A 521 -5.14 23.60 19.67
N GLY A 522 -5.81 24.23 18.70
CA GLY A 522 -5.69 25.66 18.40
C GLY A 522 -4.45 26.04 17.59
N LYS A 523 -3.71 25.07 17.04
CA LYS A 523 -2.52 25.29 16.21
C LYS A 523 -2.84 25.18 14.72
N THR A 524 -2.12 25.96 13.93
CA THR A 524 -2.14 25.92 12.46
C THR A 524 -1.38 24.69 11.93
N GLU A 525 -1.57 24.39 10.64
CA GLU A 525 -0.81 23.36 9.95
C GLU A 525 0.72 23.59 10.07
N ARG A 526 1.19 24.84 9.89
CA ARG A 526 2.62 25.21 9.96
C ARG A 526 3.19 24.98 11.36
N GLU A 527 2.49 25.42 12.39
CA GLU A 527 2.90 25.18 13.77
C GLU A 527 2.99 23.69 14.10
N HIS A 528 2.09 22.87 13.55
CA HIS A 528 2.19 21.42 13.67
C HIS A 528 3.39 20.84 12.91
N ILE A 529 3.69 21.34 11.71
CA ILE A 529 4.86 20.93 10.92
C ILE A 529 6.14 21.23 11.70
N ASP A 530 6.27 22.41 12.30
CA ASP A 530 7.43 22.79 13.10
C ASP A 530 7.61 21.85 14.32
N LEU A 531 6.51 21.55 15.00
CA LEU A 531 6.52 20.61 16.15
C LEU A 531 6.89 19.16 15.75
N ILE A 532 6.59 18.77 14.52
CA ILE A 532 6.95 17.45 13.99
C ILE A 532 8.44 17.39 13.61
N LEU A 533 8.98 18.47 13.02
CA LEU A 533 10.34 18.54 12.47
C LEU A 533 11.41 18.82 13.53
N ASN A 534 11.18 19.85 14.36
CA ASN A 534 12.19 20.38 15.29
C ASN A 534 12.82 19.33 16.22
N PRO A 535 12.06 18.42 16.86
CA PRO A 535 12.67 17.46 17.78
C PRO A 535 13.56 16.42 17.09
N GLY A 536 13.38 16.20 15.78
CA GLY A 536 14.23 15.33 14.97
C GLY A 536 15.47 16.01 14.43
N GLY A 537 15.60 17.34 14.63
CA GLY A 537 16.70 18.15 14.09
C GLY A 537 16.52 18.45 12.58
N TRP A 538 15.29 18.42 12.07
CA TRP A 538 14.97 18.60 10.64
C TRP A 538 14.63 20.05 10.27
N GLY A 539 14.84 21.01 11.20
CA GLY A 539 14.48 22.42 10.99
C GLY A 539 13.00 22.68 11.22
N ASP A 540 12.44 23.62 10.47
CA ASP A 540 11.06 24.11 10.55
C ASP A 540 10.42 24.21 9.16
N PHE A 541 9.19 24.72 9.10
CA PHE A 541 8.46 24.90 7.84
C PHE A 541 9.25 25.79 6.85
N ASP A 542 9.78 26.92 7.31
CA ASP A 542 10.41 27.91 6.42
C ASP A 542 11.71 27.36 5.84
N SER A 543 12.55 26.72 6.64
CA SER A 543 13.78 26.06 6.16
C SER A 543 13.48 24.93 5.17
N LEU A 544 12.44 24.11 5.45
CA LEU A 544 12.03 23.06 4.53
C LEU A 544 11.40 23.63 3.24
N ALA A 545 10.76 24.80 3.29
CA ALA A 545 10.22 25.47 2.11
C ALA A 545 11.31 25.95 1.15
N GLU A 546 12.44 26.40 1.68
CA GLU A 546 13.61 26.77 0.87
C GLU A 546 14.24 25.55 0.21
N GLU A 547 14.41 24.45 0.96
CA GLU A 547 15.06 23.23 0.47
C GLU A 547 14.12 22.32 -0.32
N LYS A 548 12.79 22.38 -0.10
CA LYS A 548 11.70 21.56 -0.68
C LYS A 548 11.63 20.15 -0.10
N TRP A 549 12.75 19.53 0.21
CA TRP A 549 12.87 18.21 0.84
C TRP A 549 14.21 18.07 1.56
N ILE A 550 14.23 17.18 2.55
CA ILE A 550 15.42 16.80 3.29
C ILE A 550 15.68 15.32 3.04
N ASP A 551 16.92 14.96 2.69
CA ASP A 551 17.37 13.59 2.57
C ASP A 551 17.69 13.02 3.97
N ALA A 552 16.86 12.14 4.45
CA ALA A 552 16.98 11.52 5.78
C ALA A 552 17.76 10.19 5.75
N GLN A 553 18.38 9.84 4.62
CA GLN A 553 19.11 8.58 4.50
C GLN A 553 20.26 8.52 5.50
N PRO A 554 20.33 7.49 6.35
CA PRO A 554 21.47 7.31 7.25
C PRO A 554 22.74 6.92 6.49
N PRO A 555 23.93 7.04 7.12
CA PRO A 555 25.18 6.55 6.54
C PRO A 555 25.09 5.08 6.10
N PHE A 556 25.91 4.73 5.11
CA PHE A 556 25.93 3.39 4.50
C PHE A 556 26.04 2.27 5.55
N GLU A 557 26.93 2.41 6.52
CA GLU A 557 27.18 1.42 7.55
C GLU A 557 25.94 1.15 8.41
N VAL A 558 25.16 2.19 8.70
CA VAL A 558 23.90 2.11 9.46
C VAL A 558 22.79 1.52 8.60
N ALA A 559 22.65 1.99 7.34
CA ALA A 559 21.63 1.54 6.41
C ALA A 559 21.78 0.05 6.06
N HIS A 560 23.02 -0.41 5.94
CA HIS A 560 23.40 -1.77 5.60
C HIS A 560 23.68 -2.69 6.81
N TYR A 561 23.38 -2.21 8.03
CA TYR A 561 23.56 -2.97 9.26
C TYR A 561 24.98 -3.50 9.51
N LEU A 562 26.04 -2.82 9.00
CA LEU A 562 27.43 -3.23 9.19
C LEU A 562 27.92 -3.01 10.63
N GLU A 563 27.22 -2.15 11.37
CA GLU A 563 27.40 -1.94 12.81
C GLU A 563 26.53 -2.87 13.67
N GLY A 564 25.69 -3.68 13.04
CA GLY A 564 24.75 -4.62 13.65
C GLY A 564 23.30 -4.34 13.27
N PHE A 565 22.49 -5.39 13.32
CA PHE A 565 21.04 -5.31 13.15
C PHE A 565 20.38 -4.67 14.38
N GLY A 566 19.09 -4.33 14.28
CA GLY A 566 18.37 -3.54 15.30
C GLY A 566 18.09 -4.23 16.64
N TYR A 567 18.61 -5.43 16.87
CA TYR A 567 18.55 -6.12 18.14
C TYR A 567 19.73 -5.76 19.05
N ALA A 568 19.57 -5.92 20.36
CA ALA A 568 20.60 -5.54 21.33
C ALA A 568 21.96 -6.24 21.14
N ASP A 569 21.96 -7.45 20.58
CA ASP A 569 23.18 -8.21 20.24
C ASP A 569 23.68 -7.94 18.80
N GLY A 570 23.02 -7.07 18.06
CA GLY A 570 23.36 -6.70 16.69
C GLY A 570 23.14 -7.80 15.65
N LYS A 571 22.37 -8.85 15.95
CA LYS A 571 22.22 -10.01 15.06
C LYS A 571 20.88 -10.03 14.35
N PHE A 572 20.89 -10.41 13.06
CA PHE A 572 19.72 -10.81 12.30
C PHE A 572 19.10 -12.06 12.91
N ARG A 573 17.79 -12.14 12.97
CA ARG A 573 17.06 -13.30 13.48
C ARG A 573 16.61 -14.22 12.36
N PHE A 574 17.28 -15.36 12.19
CA PHE A 574 16.72 -16.48 11.42
C PHE A 574 15.65 -17.21 12.23
N SER A 575 15.72 -17.13 13.55
CA SER A 575 14.77 -17.71 14.50
C SER A 575 14.09 -16.62 15.32
N PRO A 576 13.11 -15.87 14.72
CA PRO A 576 12.48 -14.76 15.40
C PRO A 576 11.51 -15.22 16.49
N ASP A 577 11.41 -14.45 17.55
CA ASP A 577 10.33 -14.55 18.54
C ASP A 577 9.09 -13.80 18.00
N TRP A 578 8.21 -14.53 17.32
CA TRP A 578 7.02 -13.96 16.69
C TRP A 578 6.07 -13.29 17.68
N GLU A 579 6.04 -13.75 18.92
CA GLU A 579 5.15 -13.21 19.96
C GLU A 579 5.71 -11.94 20.59
N ASN A 580 7.00 -11.93 20.96
CA ASN A 580 7.61 -10.85 21.73
C ASN A 580 8.50 -9.93 20.92
N GLY A 581 8.82 -10.29 19.67
CA GLY A 581 9.67 -9.52 18.78
C GLY A 581 9.12 -8.12 18.46
N PRO A 582 9.95 -7.23 17.94
CA PRO A 582 9.54 -5.87 17.59
C PRO A 582 8.59 -5.86 16.40
N SER A 583 7.58 -4.99 16.43
CA SER A 583 6.76 -4.66 15.26
C SER A 583 6.19 -3.25 15.41
N PRO A 584 6.22 -2.42 14.35
CA PRO A 584 5.63 -1.07 14.38
C PRO A 584 4.14 -1.07 14.70
N ASN A 585 3.44 -2.15 14.34
CA ASN A 585 1.99 -2.30 14.50
C ASN A 585 1.62 -3.34 15.55
N LYS A 586 2.54 -3.64 16.48
CA LYS A 586 2.23 -4.54 17.60
C LYS A 586 1.07 -3.97 18.40
N PRO A 587 -0.01 -4.75 18.63
CA PRO A 587 -1.12 -4.28 19.45
C PRO A 587 -0.65 -3.88 20.85
N PRO A 588 -1.34 -2.95 21.52
CA PRO A 588 -1.12 -2.70 22.94
C PRO A 588 -1.23 -4.00 23.77
N LYS A 589 -0.56 -4.06 24.92
CA LYS A 589 -0.50 -5.27 25.76
C LYS A 589 -1.88 -5.81 26.19
N ASN A 590 -2.89 -4.95 26.25
CA ASN A 590 -4.27 -5.31 26.59
C ASN A 590 -5.08 -5.85 25.39
N VAL A 591 -4.54 -5.86 24.20
CA VAL A 591 -5.16 -6.46 23.01
C VAL A 591 -4.58 -7.86 22.84
N PRO A 592 -5.42 -8.90 22.81
CA PRO A 592 -4.96 -10.26 22.55
C PRO A 592 -4.22 -10.32 21.22
N VAL A 593 -3.10 -10.99 21.22
CA VAL A 593 -2.37 -11.23 20.00
C VAL A 593 -3.20 -12.07 19.04
N MET A 594 -3.18 -11.75 17.77
CA MET A 594 -4.05 -12.34 16.78
C MET A 594 -3.38 -13.52 16.08
N GLY A 595 -4.18 -14.54 15.85
CA GLY A 595 -3.75 -15.74 15.14
C GLY A 595 -2.91 -16.72 15.98
N PRO A 596 -2.65 -17.90 15.43
CA PRO A 596 -2.00 -18.99 16.16
C PRO A 596 -0.48 -18.89 16.05
N PHE A 597 0.22 -18.23 17.00
CA PHE A 597 1.68 -18.16 17.02
C PHE A 597 2.38 -19.51 17.06
N ALA A 598 1.81 -20.50 17.72
CA ALA A 598 2.35 -21.85 17.73
C ALA A 598 2.48 -22.49 16.35
N GLN A 599 1.81 -21.93 15.34
CA GLN A 599 1.89 -22.37 13.95
C GLN A 599 2.93 -21.59 13.14
N LEU A 600 3.52 -20.51 13.68
CA LEU A 600 4.57 -19.77 12.98
C LEU A 600 5.91 -20.51 13.17
N PRO A 601 6.67 -20.69 12.09
CA PRO A 601 7.86 -21.53 12.11
C PRO A 601 9.01 -20.87 12.86
N LYS A 602 9.85 -21.70 13.48
CA LYS A 602 11.08 -21.21 14.15
C LYS A 602 12.09 -20.63 13.14
N PHE A 603 12.27 -21.27 11.98
CA PHE A 603 13.12 -20.82 10.90
C PHE A 603 12.27 -20.51 9.66
N PRO A 604 12.83 -19.81 8.65
CA PRO A 604 12.16 -19.67 7.36
C PRO A 604 11.60 -21.00 6.84
N ASP A 605 10.29 -21.05 6.61
CA ASP A 605 9.60 -22.25 6.11
C ASP A 605 8.33 -21.85 5.35
N GLN A 606 7.79 -22.77 4.56
CA GLN A 606 6.48 -22.61 3.96
C GLN A 606 5.38 -22.96 4.99
N VAL A 607 4.50 -22.00 5.18
CA VAL A 607 3.27 -22.19 5.95
C VAL A 607 2.11 -22.07 4.98
N ASP A 608 1.13 -22.96 5.08
CA ASP A 608 -0.05 -22.93 4.22
C ASP A 608 -0.87 -21.66 4.43
N VAL A 609 -1.49 -21.22 3.35
CA VAL A 609 -2.51 -20.18 3.39
C VAL A 609 -3.76 -20.73 4.06
N ILE A 610 -4.58 -19.86 4.66
CA ILE A 610 -5.78 -20.31 5.38
C ILE A 610 -6.86 -20.78 4.41
N GLU A 611 -7.04 -20.09 3.28
CA GLU A 611 -8.03 -20.47 2.26
C GLU A 611 -7.37 -21.23 1.10
N VAL A 612 -6.91 -22.43 1.37
CA VAL A 612 -6.42 -23.36 0.32
C VAL A 612 -7.57 -23.72 -0.60
N ALA A 613 -7.32 -23.74 -1.92
CA ALA A 613 -8.31 -24.19 -2.90
C ALA A 613 -8.70 -25.67 -2.64
N ASP A 614 -9.98 -25.98 -2.81
CA ASP A 614 -10.56 -27.30 -2.60
C ASP A 614 -11.52 -27.68 -3.75
N ALA A 615 -12.20 -28.83 -3.63
CA ALA A 615 -13.10 -29.30 -4.67
C ALA A 615 -14.32 -28.39 -4.91
N GLU A 616 -14.80 -27.69 -3.87
CA GLU A 616 -15.93 -26.77 -3.97
C GLU A 616 -15.50 -25.38 -4.46
N HIS A 617 -14.28 -24.96 -4.12
CA HIS A 617 -13.69 -23.67 -4.44
C HIS A 617 -12.32 -23.89 -5.08
N PRO A 618 -12.27 -24.35 -6.35
CA PRO A 618 -11.03 -24.81 -6.98
C PRO A 618 -10.07 -23.70 -7.40
N PHE A 619 -10.44 -22.45 -7.22
CA PHE A 619 -9.63 -21.31 -7.60
C PHE A 619 -9.17 -20.45 -6.42
N ARG A 620 -7.97 -19.90 -6.54
CA ARG A 620 -7.45 -18.82 -5.70
C ARG A 620 -7.70 -17.48 -6.39
N LEU A 621 -8.36 -16.55 -5.70
CA LEU A 621 -8.59 -15.19 -6.18
C LEU A 621 -7.56 -14.24 -5.57
N ALA A 622 -6.84 -13.49 -6.43
CA ALA A 622 -5.99 -12.37 -6.04
C ALA A 622 -6.54 -11.05 -6.58
N THR A 623 -6.59 -10.02 -5.72
CA THR A 623 -7.07 -8.68 -6.08
C THR A 623 -5.89 -7.73 -6.22
N SER A 624 -5.33 -7.64 -7.43
CA SER A 624 -4.13 -6.84 -7.74
C SER A 624 -4.46 -5.36 -7.96
N PRO A 625 -3.49 -4.44 -7.78
CA PRO A 625 -3.72 -3.01 -8.04
C PRO A 625 -3.81 -2.69 -9.53
N ALA A 626 -4.74 -1.81 -9.91
CA ALA A 626 -4.84 -1.27 -11.26
C ALA A 626 -3.75 -0.22 -11.56
N ARG A 627 -3.49 -0.01 -12.84
CA ARG A 627 -2.48 0.98 -13.27
C ARG A 627 -2.96 2.42 -13.14
N ASN A 628 -4.24 2.69 -13.40
CA ASN A 628 -4.79 4.05 -13.44
C ASN A 628 -5.67 4.40 -12.24
N PHE A 629 -5.99 3.44 -11.36
CA PHE A 629 -6.61 3.66 -10.06
C PHE A 629 -5.60 3.47 -8.93
N LEU A 630 -5.85 4.10 -7.79
CA LEU A 630 -5.16 3.84 -6.53
C LEU A 630 -6.21 3.53 -5.47
N ASN A 631 -6.40 2.26 -5.18
CA ASN A 631 -7.58 1.78 -4.47
C ASN A 631 -8.84 2.37 -5.13
N SER A 632 -9.74 3.04 -4.38
CA SER A 632 -10.92 3.71 -4.96
C SER A 632 -10.64 5.13 -5.49
N THR A 633 -9.42 5.66 -5.36
CA THR A 633 -9.04 7.00 -5.84
C THR A 633 -8.73 6.98 -7.34
N PHE A 634 -9.07 8.04 -8.06
CA PHE A 634 -9.00 8.20 -9.53
C PHE A 634 -10.03 7.37 -10.31
N ALA A 635 -10.86 6.59 -9.65
CA ALA A 635 -11.97 5.88 -10.30
C ALA A 635 -13.12 6.83 -10.72
N GLU A 636 -13.10 8.07 -10.26
CA GLU A 636 -14.00 9.15 -10.69
C GLU A 636 -13.49 9.87 -11.95
N THR A 637 -12.19 9.82 -12.26
CA THR A 637 -11.61 10.57 -13.37
C THR A 637 -11.87 9.86 -14.72
N LYS A 638 -12.44 10.59 -15.68
CA LYS A 638 -12.84 10.06 -17.00
C LYS A 638 -11.68 9.38 -17.73
N THR A 639 -10.50 10.01 -17.74
CA THR A 639 -9.33 9.46 -18.44
C THR A 639 -8.85 8.16 -17.81
N SER A 640 -8.91 8.02 -16.48
CA SER A 640 -8.53 6.80 -15.79
C SER A 640 -9.51 5.66 -16.11
N VAL A 641 -10.81 5.92 -16.00
CA VAL A 641 -11.86 4.94 -16.34
C VAL A 641 -11.75 4.46 -17.78
N GLN A 642 -11.58 5.37 -18.73
CA GLN A 642 -11.41 5.01 -20.16
C GLN A 642 -10.20 4.12 -20.41
N LYS A 643 -9.10 4.31 -19.66
CA LYS A 643 -7.87 3.51 -19.82
C LYS A 643 -7.93 2.15 -19.15
N GLU A 644 -8.66 2.02 -18.07
CA GLU A 644 -8.89 0.73 -17.40
C GLU A 644 -10.00 -0.08 -18.08
N GLY A 645 -10.97 0.58 -18.72
CA GLY A 645 -12.08 -0.06 -19.43
C GLY A 645 -13.23 -0.45 -18.52
N ARG A 646 -13.23 -1.68 -18.00
CA ARG A 646 -14.26 -2.24 -17.13
C ARG A 646 -13.67 -3.23 -16.13
N PRO A 647 -14.42 -3.62 -15.08
CA PRO A 647 -14.01 -4.73 -14.21
C PRO A 647 -13.89 -6.05 -15.00
N GLU A 648 -12.74 -6.70 -14.92
CA GLU A 648 -12.44 -7.96 -15.62
C GLU A 648 -11.78 -8.97 -14.66
N LEU A 649 -12.02 -10.26 -14.93
CA LEU A 649 -11.41 -11.39 -14.25
C LEU A 649 -10.43 -12.08 -15.20
N MET A 650 -9.16 -12.01 -14.91
CA MET A 650 -8.14 -12.68 -15.69
C MET A 650 -8.12 -14.18 -15.39
N ILE A 651 -8.15 -14.98 -16.43
CA ILE A 651 -8.20 -16.45 -16.41
C ILE A 651 -7.11 -16.96 -17.35
N CYS A 652 -6.35 -17.98 -16.94
CA CYS A 652 -5.36 -18.58 -17.84
C CYS A 652 -6.04 -19.40 -18.95
N PRO A 653 -5.41 -19.55 -20.15
CA PRO A 653 -6.00 -20.27 -21.27
C PRO A 653 -6.41 -21.70 -20.95
N ALA A 654 -5.63 -22.42 -20.13
CA ALA A 654 -5.95 -23.80 -19.76
C ALA A 654 -7.25 -23.91 -18.95
N ASP A 655 -7.46 -23.02 -17.98
CA ASP A 655 -8.70 -22.97 -17.21
C ASP A 655 -9.87 -22.49 -18.04
N ALA A 656 -9.68 -21.49 -18.89
CA ALA A 656 -10.70 -20.98 -19.81
C ALA A 656 -11.19 -22.10 -20.74
N ALA A 657 -10.26 -22.86 -21.36
CA ALA A 657 -10.60 -24.00 -22.23
C ALA A 657 -11.33 -25.11 -21.46
N ARG A 658 -10.87 -25.46 -20.25
CA ARG A 658 -11.50 -26.47 -19.40
C ARG A 658 -12.95 -26.09 -19.01
N LEU A 659 -13.20 -24.81 -18.81
CA LEU A 659 -14.51 -24.27 -18.39
C LEU A 659 -15.37 -23.82 -19.58
N ASN A 660 -14.85 -23.94 -20.82
CA ASN A 660 -15.50 -23.43 -22.04
C ASN A 660 -15.88 -21.94 -21.94
N VAL A 661 -14.93 -21.11 -21.48
CA VAL A 661 -15.06 -19.65 -21.34
C VAL A 661 -14.29 -18.98 -22.48
N ALA A 662 -14.94 -18.08 -23.19
CA ALA A 662 -14.32 -17.21 -24.19
C ALA A 662 -13.95 -15.85 -23.58
N ASP A 663 -13.03 -15.14 -24.26
CA ASP A 663 -12.64 -13.78 -23.86
C ASP A 663 -13.85 -12.84 -23.97
N GLY A 664 -14.12 -12.09 -22.89
CA GLY A 664 -15.28 -11.19 -22.79
C GLY A 664 -16.57 -11.83 -22.26
N ASP A 665 -16.64 -13.14 -22.12
CA ASP A 665 -17.80 -13.81 -21.53
C ASP A 665 -18.10 -13.30 -20.11
N ILE A 666 -19.39 -13.34 -19.76
CA ILE A 666 -19.80 -13.09 -18.37
C ILE A 666 -19.70 -14.40 -17.59
N VAL A 667 -18.92 -14.39 -16.52
CA VAL A 667 -18.80 -15.49 -15.57
C VAL A 667 -19.28 -15.06 -14.20
N GLN A 668 -19.69 -16.01 -13.38
CA GLN A 668 -20.01 -15.78 -11.97
C GLN A 668 -18.94 -16.40 -11.10
N ILE A 669 -18.41 -15.63 -10.15
CA ILE A 669 -17.48 -16.10 -9.13
C ILE A 669 -18.08 -15.92 -7.74
N GLY A 670 -17.75 -16.80 -6.80
CA GLY A 670 -18.28 -16.71 -5.45
C GLY A 670 -17.61 -17.63 -4.44
N ASN A 671 -17.96 -17.39 -3.18
CA ASN A 671 -17.62 -18.22 -2.02
C ASN A 671 -18.68 -18.03 -0.93
N GLY A 672 -18.44 -18.53 0.29
CA GLY A 672 -19.38 -18.42 1.41
C GLY A 672 -19.72 -16.98 1.85
N ARG A 673 -18.93 -15.96 1.43
CA ARG A 673 -19.16 -14.54 1.79
C ARG A 673 -20.05 -13.81 0.78
N GLY A 674 -19.97 -14.19 -0.49
CA GLY A 674 -20.73 -13.55 -1.54
C GLY A 674 -20.45 -14.09 -2.94
N GLN A 675 -21.05 -13.46 -3.92
CA GLN A 675 -20.85 -13.77 -5.34
C GLN A 675 -21.05 -12.51 -6.19
N LEU A 676 -20.44 -12.48 -7.36
CA LEU A 676 -20.64 -11.43 -8.36
C LEU A 676 -20.44 -11.95 -9.79
N ARG A 677 -21.06 -11.27 -10.76
CA ARG A 677 -20.81 -11.48 -12.18
C ARG A 677 -19.75 -10.50 -12.69
N ILE A 678 -18.84 -10.99 -13.52
CA ILE A 678 -17.72 -10.22 -14.03
C ILE A 678 -17.36 -10.71 -15.45
N HIS A 679 -16.79 -9.84 -16.26
CA HIS A 679 -16.30 -10.23 -17.59
C HIS A 679 -14.98 -11.00 -17.47
N ALA A 680 -14.92 -12.14 -18.14
CA ALA A 680 -13.69 -12.92 -18.27
C ALA A 680 -12.71 -12.24 -19.22
N LYS A 681 -11.43 -12.32 -18.91
CA LYS A 681 -10.32 -11.91 -19.76
C LYS A 681 -9.28 -13.02 -19.80
N ILE A 682 -9.06 -13.59 -20.97
CA ILE A 682 -8.09 -14.65 -21.13
C ILE A 682 -6.69 -14.04 -21.24
N VAL A 683 -5.80 -14.44 -20.33
CA VAL A 683 -4.44 -13.89 -20.26
C VAL A 683 -3.39 -14.99 -20.15
N GLU A 684 -2.36 -14.89 -20.95
CA GLU A 684 -1.15 -15.68 -20.77
C GLU A 684 -0.41 -15.25 -19.50
N GLY A 685 0.33 -16.18 -18.87
CA GLY A 685 1.16 -15.86 -17.71
C GLY A 685 0.41 -15.77 -16.38
N ALA A 686 -0.80 -16.31 -16.29
CA ALA A 686 -1.45 -16.68 -15.02
C ALA A 686 -1.30 -18.20 -14.81
N LYS A 687 -1.11 -18.63 -13.56
CA LYS A 687 -1.07 -20.08 -13.22
C LYS A 687 -2.47 -20.69 -13.26
N THR A 688 -2.55 -21.97 -13.64
CA THR A 688 -3.79 -22.74 -13.53
C THR A 688 -4.30 -22.75 -12.09
N GLY A 689 -5.63 -22.55 -11.92
CA GLY A 689 -6.28 -22.44 -10.63
C GLY A 689 -6.13 -21.06 -9.95
N VAL A 690 -5.58 -20.05 -10.64
CA VAL A 690 -5.43 -18.69 -10.14
C VAL A 690 -6.24 -17.70 -10.98
N LEU A 691 -7.06 -16.90 -10.32
CA LEU A 691 -7.87 -15.84 -10.91
C LEU A 691 -7.36 -14.48 -10.41
N ILE A 692 -7.24 -13.50 -11.29
CA ILE A 692 -6.76 -12.16 -10.95
C ILE A 692 -7.84 -11.12 -11.30
N ALA A 693 -8.17 -10.26 -10.34
CA ALA A 693 -9.00 -9.08 -10.57
C ALA A 693 -8.17 -7.82 -10.26
N GLU A 694 -8.00 -6.94 -11.27
CA GLU A 694 -7.23 -5.70 -11.08
C GLU A 694 -8.12 -4.51 -10.73
N GLY A 695 -7.71 -3.78 -9.69
CA GLY A 695 -8.30 -2.53 -9.26
C GLY A 695 -9.52 -2.66 -8.36
N LEU A 696 -9.69 -1.63 -7.53
CA LEU A 696 -10.92 -1.43 -6.77
C LEU A 696 -11.83 -0.48 -7.58
N TRP A 697 -12.73 -1.07 -8.33
CA TRP A 697 -13.73 -0.34 -9.10
C TRP A 697 -14.85 0.16 -8.19
N PRO A 698 -15.49 1.31 -8.52
CA PRO A 698 -16.74 1.68 -7.89
C PRO A 698 -17.77 0.55 -7.97
N ASN A 699 -18.53 0.32 -6.93
CA ASN A 699 -19.50 -0.78 -6.90
C ASN A 699 -20.47 -0.74 -8.09
N LYS A 700 -20.91 0.47 -8.50
CA LYS A 700 -21.78 0.69 -9.66
C LYS A 700 -21.18 0.31 -11.02
N ALA A 701 -19.86 0.10 -11.10
CA ALA A 701 -19.19 -0.35 -12.33
C ALA A 701 -19.28 -1.87 -12.53
N HIS A 702 -19.60 -2.62 -11.48
CA HIS A 702 -19.82 -4.05 -11.55
C HIS A 702 -21.25 -4.38 -11.99
N LEU A 703 -21.43 -5.52 -12.68
CA LEU A 703 -22.72 -5.94 -13.23
C LEU A 703 -23.83 -6.08 -12.17
N ASP A 704 -23.47 -6.45 -10.96
CA ASP A 704 -24.39 -6.66 -9.84
C ASP A 704 -24.41 -5.51 -8.82
N GLY A 705 -23.67 -4.42 -9.08
CA GLY A 705 -23.55 -3.31 -8.14
C GLY A 705 -22.79 -3.65 -6.85
N GLU A 706 -22.03 -4.76 -6.86
CA GLU A 706 -21.19 -5.21 -5.74
C GLU A 706 -19.73 -5.29 -6.18
N GLY A 707 -18.81 -4.79 -5.34
CA GLY A 707 -17.37 -4.80 -5.61
C GLY A 707 -16.72 -6.14 -5.30
N ILE A 708 -15.48 -6.34 -5.77
CA ILE A 708 -14.72 -7.59 -5.61
C ILE A 708 -14.54 -7.98 -4.12
N ASN A 709 -14.57 -7.03 -3.20
CA ASN A 709 -14.39 -7.27 -1.78
C ASN A 709 -15.57 -7.98 -1.09
N VAL A 710 -16.65 -8.29 -1.80
CA VAL A 710 -17.66 -9.24 -1.32
C VAL A 710 -17.08 -10.65 -1.14
N LEU A 711 -15.96 -10.95 -1.81
CA LEU A 711 -15.28 -12.25 -1.78
C LEU A 711 -14.10 -12.33 -0.82
N THR A 712 -13.58 -11.18 -0.34
CA THR A 712 -12.39 -11.15 0.51
C THR A 712 -12.74 -11.34 1.98
N GLY A 713 -11.89 -12.05 2.73
CA GLY A 713 -12.11 -12.35 4.14
C GLY A 713 -11.48 -11.33 5.08
N GLY A 714 -12.17 -11.02 6.19
CA GLY A 714 -11.72 -10.13 7.27
C GLY A 714 -11.16 -10.88 8.48
N ASP A 715 -10.74 -12.15 8.34
CA ASP A 715 -10.22 -12.92 9.48
C ASP A 715 -8.90 -12.35 9.98
N ALA A 716 -8.68 -12.49 11.29
CA ALA A 716 -7.44 -12.09 11.92
C ALA A 716 -6.24 -12.84 11.37
N VAL A 717 -5.17 -12.12 11.09
CA VAL A 717 -3.93 -12.65 10.51
C VAL A 717 -2.80 -12.62 11.53
N ALA A 718 -2.11 -13.74 11.70
CA ALA A 718 -0.95 -13.81 12.57
C ALA A 718 0.24 -13.00 12.01
N PRO A 719 1.06 -12.37 12.89
CA PRO A 719 0.86 -12.29 14.34
C PRO A 719 0.01 -11.11 14.81
N TYR A 720 -0.16 -10.05 14.03
CA TYR A 720 -0.68 -8.77 14.54
C TYR A 720 -1.85 -8.18 13.74
N GLY A 721 -2.60 -8.99 13.02
CA GLY A 721 -3.75 -8.53 12.25
C GLY A 721 -3.40 -7.99 10.85
N GLY A 722 -4.41 -7.49 10.17
CA GLY A 722 -4.35 -6.98 8.79
C GLY A 722 -5.28 -7.75 7.85
N ALA A 723 -5.43 -7.28 6.61
CA ALA A 723 -6.29 -7.88 5.59
C ALA A 723 -5.47 -8.57 4.50
N ALA A 724 -5.79 -9.84 4.23
CA ALA A 724 -5.09 -10.67 3.25
C ALA A 724 -5.91 -10.80 1.95
N PHE A 725 -5.88 -9.78 1.11
CA PHE A 725 -6.72 -9.66 -0.08
C PHE A 725 -6.46 -10.69 -1.19
N HIS A 726 -5.33 -11.41 -1.18
CA HIS A 726 -5.02 -12.48 -2.15
C HIS A 726 -5.20 -13.88 -1.57
N ASP A 727 -5.70 -14.01 -0.35
CA ASP A 727 -5.90 -15.29 0.31
C ASP A 727 -7.38 -15.65 0.35
N ASN A 728 -7.97 -15.83 -0.83
CA ASN A 728 -9.39 -16.15 -0.97
C ASN A 728 -9.56 -17.32 -1.93
N LYS A 729 -10.35 -18.33 -1.54
CA LYS A 729 -10.78 -19.38 -2.44
C LYS A 729 -12.16 -19.06 -3.01
N VAL A 730 -12.37 -19.40 -4.27
CA VAL A 730 -13.63 -19.14 -4.97
C VAL A 730 -13.99 -20.27 -5.93
N TRP A 731 -15.28 -20.43 -6.20
CA TRP A 731 -15.78 -21.18 -7.35
C TRP A 731 -16.00 -20.23 -8.53
N LEU A 732 -16.01 -20.78 -9.75
CA LEU A 732 -16.34 -20.08 -10.99
C LEU A 732 -17.39 -20.90 -11.74
N LYS A 733 -18.45 -20.24 -12.21
CA LYS A 733 -19.54 -20.81 -13.02
C LYS A 733 -19.70 -20.01 -14.32
N THR A 734 -20.06 -20.71 -15.39
CA THR A 734 -20.47 -20.16 -16.68
C THR A 734 -21.98 -20.13 -16.79
N PHE A 735 -22.56 -19.35 -17.71
CA PHE A 735 -23.99 -19.25 -17.96
C PHE A 735 -24.38 -19.96 -19.25
#